data_9fa7630451857ef92b25868deb6f3328
#
_entry.id   9fa7630451857ef92b25868deb6f3328
#
_cell.length_a   1.000
_cell.length_b   1.000
_cell.length_c   1.000
_cell.angle_alpha   90.00
_cell.angle_beta   90.00
_cell.angle_gamma   90.00
#
_symmetry.space_group_name_H-M   'P 1'
#
loop_
_entity.id
_entity.type
_entity.pdbx_description
1 polymer ?
#
loop_
_entity_poly.entity_id
_entity_poly.type
_entity_poly.pdbx_seq_one_letter_code
_entity_poly.pdbx_strand_id
1 'polypeptide(L)'
;MGFQLRRIARSLATLNPLNPFLTACLVAMVVSCAPDPNPTQGAIGSPPPNAGEHEVAKTPAHAPSSASGSAVLGARNGDWQAYAGDIGSTKYTPLADIDASNVASLEVIWRRPALDAHYSSLNPNQRFSSNYVAAPVVIDGVAYIPNAVGLVESFDAATGETLWVQDPVGGAEGLPGAPTRGVAYWRDQSDFETPRVFVQRGTYLYALDAATGRAIESFGDQGRVDLQLMPAEFERFRWGGVPMVVRDVIVIGQAMSDTFSNKEAHRGDVRAFDVRTGALRWTYHTIPQEGEFGTDSWQDRSWSYTGHAPMWALFSADETLGLVYMPISSATNDMYGGHRLGDNLFSQSLVAVDAETGERVWHYQTVHHGLWDYDPPAAPILMDIVVDGEPVRAVTQLTKQGFAFVFDRETGEPVWEIEERAVPASSVPGEVTSPTQPFPTKPAPFDRQGATEDNLIDFTPELRAQALEIFNRYVTGPLFTPPSIRDESPGGTLGTIQLPGSQGGADLQGASFDPETGMLYIPSITAPFVADLEPGDPEVTNLRYVKGARRWLGGPQGLPLFKPPYGRITAIDMNTGEHKWMVPNGVGPVDNPAIAHLRIEKLGVPGRPSPLLTKTLLFLGEGLTNQRPGGRIPADMPVEIATNSGGFMFRAYDKLTGEIHWESELEAGTTGAPVSYIAAGKQFIVVAIGDREHDPELVAFALPDTGSDN
;
A
#
# COMPACT_ATOMS: atom_id res chain seq x y z
N MET A 1 -18.29 -47.16 17.41
CA MET A 1 -19.72 -46.88 17.58
C MET A 1 -19.89 -45.52 16.91
N GLY A 2 -20.31 -45.30 15.72
CA GLY A 2 -21.33 -45.90 14.85
C GLY A 2 -22.48 -44.93 14.72
N PHE A 3 -22.67 -44.41 13.56
CA PHE A 3 -23.94 -44.06 12.90
C PHE A 3 -23.73 -42.83 12.02
N GLN A 4 -23.59 -43.01 10.76
CA GLN A 4 -24.46 -43.26 9.55
C GLN A 4 -25.00 -41.97 8.91
N LEU A 5 -24.51 -41.76 7.72
CA LEU A 5 -25.08 -41.42 6.43
C LEU A 5 -26.61 -41.37 6.25
N ARG A 6 -27.12 -40.38 5.54
CA ARG A 6 -28.20 -40.41 4.52
C ARG A 6 -28.22 -39.04 3.81
N ARG A 7 -27.92 -38.92 2.54
CA ARG A 7 -28.69 -39.15 1.30
C ARG A 7 -30.06 -38.48 1.28
N ILE A 8 -30.29 -37.56 0.35
CA ILE A 8 -31.46 -37.58 -0.55
C ILE A 8 -31.11 -36.79 -1.82
N ALA A 9 -31.25 -37.46 -2.98
CA ALA A 9 -31.36 -36.94 -4.33
C ALA A 9 -32.84 -36.93 -4.75
N ARG A 10 -33.14 -36.14 -5.76
CA ARG A 10 -34.31 -36.13 -6.69
C ARG A 10 -34.89 -34.71 -6.76
N SER A 11 -35.06 -34.13 -7.96
CA SER A 11 -35.97 -34.60 -9.00
C SER A 11 -35.65 -33.96 -10.34
N LEU A 12 -35.72 -34.81 -11.34
CA LEU A 12 -35.71 -34.51 -12.77
C LEU A 12 -37.13 -34.17 -13.27
N ALA A 13 -37.14 -33.56 -14.46
CA ALA A 13 -38.15 -33.60 -15.54
C ALA A 13 -39.08 -32.37 -15.64
N THR A 14 -39.05 -31.68 -16.77
CA THR A 14 -39.86 -32.02 -17.95
C THR A 14 -39.41 -31.34 -19.20
N LEU A 15 -39.29 -32.13 -20.25
CA LEU A 15 -39.23 -31.96 -21.69
C LEU A 15 -40.41 -31.10 -22.27
N ASN A 16 -40.28 -30.36 -23.37
CA ASN A 16 -40.34 -30.77 -24.76
C ASN A 16 -40.52 -29.54 -25.71
N PRO A 17 -40.67 -29.72 -27.01
CA PRO A 17 -39.63 -29.53 -28.04
C PRO A 17 -40.10 -28.71 -29.27
N LEU A 18 -39.28 -28.81 -30.39
CA LEU A 18 -39.60 -28.55 -31.81
C LEU A 18 -39.43 -27.08 -32.29
N ASN A 19 -38.84 -26.76 -33.42
CA ASN A 19 -38.49 -27.45 -34.64
C ASN A 19 -37.60 -26.57 -35.56
N PRO A 20 -37.18 -27.07 -36.69
CA PRO A 20 -35.91 -26.75 -37.39
C PRO A 20 -36.13 -25.95 -38.68
N PHE A 21 -35.06 -25.57 -39.34
CA PHE A 21 -34.87 -25.50 -40.79
C PHE A 21 -33.49 -24.90 -41.11
N LEU A 22 -32.56 -25.72 -41.59
CA LEU A 22 -32.15 -25.94 -43.02
C LEU A 22 -31.18 -24.82 -43.49
N THR A 23 -30.07 -25.00 -44.10
CA THR A 23 -29.43 -25.95 -44.96
C THR A 23 -28.14 -25.34 -45.50
N ALA A 24 -27.07 -26.09 -45.42
CA ALA A 24 -25.92 -26.24 -46.29
C ALA A 24 -25.48 -25.15 -47.30
N CYS A 25 -24.15 -24.91 -47.32
CA CYS A 25 -23.36 -25.08 -48.55
C CYS A 25 -21.88 -25.34 -48.21
N LEU A 26 -21.45 -26.53 -48.57
CA LEU A 26 -20.06 -26.99 -48.68
C LEU A 26 -19.47 -26.42 -49.98
N VAL A 27 -18.26 -25.84 -49.96
CA VAL A 27 -17.33 -25.92 -51.09
C VAL A 27 -15.92 -26.08 -50.53
N ALA A 28 -15.37 -27.22 -50.77
CA ALA A 28 -13.98 -27.57 -50.60
C ALA A 28 -13.14 -27.02 -51.75
N MET A 29 -11.97 -26.45 -51.44
CA MET A 29 -10.86 -26.42 -52.38
C MET A 29 -9.58 -26.90 -51.70
N VAL A 30 -9.15 -28.04 -52.17
CA VAL A 30 -7.83 -28.63 -51.91
C VAL A 30 -6.85 -27.94 -52.83
N VAL A 31 -5.73 -27.43 -52.33
CA VAL A 31 -4.52 -27.21 -53.08
C VAL A 31 -3.32 -27.73 -52.30
N SER A 32 -2.59 -28.51 -53.00
CA SER A 32 -1.46 -29.38 -52.78
C SER A 32 -0.25 -28.73 -52.15
N CYS A 33 0.40 -29.49 -51.26
CA CYS A 33 1.76 -29.28 -50.75
C CYS A 33 2.84 -29.64 -51.71
N ALA A 34 3.93 -28.88 -51.76
CA ALA A 34 5.27 -29.39 -52.02
C ALA A 34 6.28 -28.69 -51.10
N PRO A 35 7.31 -29.35 -50.55
CA PRO A 35 8.26 -28.78 -49.62
C PRO A 35 9.45 -28.16 -50.32
N ASP A 36 10.01 -27.11 -49.77
CA ASP A 36 11.27 -26.53 -50.23
C ASP A 36 12.28 -26.37 -49.09
N PRO A 37 13.56 -26.40 -49.42
CA PRO A 37 14.61 -26.86 -48.51
C PRO A 37 15.40 -25.72 -47.85
N ASN A 38 15.96 -26.01 -46.67
CA ASN A 38 17.13 -25.51 -45.94
C ASN A 38 17.33 -23.98 -45.77
N PRO A 39 17.53 -23.54 -44.52
CA PRO A 39 17.82 -22.15 -44.20
C PRO A 39 19.30 -21.80 -44.40
N THR A 40 19.55 -20.85 -45.22
CA THR A 40 20.80 -20.10 -45.25
C THR A 40 20.94 -19.26 -44.01
N GLN A 41 22.14 -19.30 -43.39
CA GLN A 41 22.58 -18.42 -42.32
C GLN A 41 22.34 -16.95 -42.68
N GLY A 42 21.41 -16.30 -41.98
CA GLY A 42 21.20 -14.86 -42.00
C GLY A 42 22.04 -14.19 -40.92
N ALA A 43 22.73 -13.18 -41.35
CA ALA A 43 23.67 -12.38 -40.61
C ALA A 43 23.10 -11.86 -39.25
N ILE A 44 23.99 -11.83 -38.25
CA ILE A 44 23.82 -11.13 -37.00
C ILE A 44 23.49 -9.67 -37.31
N GLY A 45 22.23 -9.30 -37.10
CA GLY A 45 21.78 -7.91 -37.17
C GLY A 45 22.44 -7.12 -36.05
N SER A 46 22.94 -5.95 -36.40
CA SER A 46 23.46 -4.96 -35.46
C SER A 46 22.46 -4.72 -34.33
N PRO A 47 22.93 -4.48 -33.09
CA PRO A 47 22.05 -4.10 -32.00
C PRO A 47 21.24 -2.86 -32.37
N PRO A 48 20.00 -2.74 -31.90
CA PRO A 48 19.21 -1.53 -32.09
C PRO A 48 19.96 -0.31 -31.53
N PRO A 49 19.78 0.86 -32.11
CA PRO A 49 20.46 2.05 -31.65
C PRO A 49 20.07 2.35 -30.22
N ASN A 50 21.05 2.76 -29.44
CA ASN A 50 21.09 3.21 -28.06
C ASN A 50 19.71 3.38 -27.42
N ALA A 51 19.53 2.75 -26.26
CA ALA A 51 18.52 3.17 -25.28
C ALA A 51 18.62 4.68 -25.13
N GLY A 52 17.68 5.38 -25.74
CA GLY A 52 17.61 6.82 -25.66
C GLY A 52 17.46 7.23 -24.19
N GLU A 53 18.11 8.31 -23.84
CA GLU A 53 17.90 9.03 -22.60
C GLU A 53 16.41 9.01 -22.28
N HIS A 54 16.02 8.44 -21.12
CA HIS A 54 14.65 8.49 -20.66
C HIS A 54 14.35 9.95 -20.32
N GLU A 55 13.93 10.68 -21.33
CA GLU A 55 13.46 12.03 -21.18
C GLU A 55 12.21 11.97 -20.29
N VAL A 56 12.25 12.67 -19.14
CA VAL A 56 11.05 12.95 -18.36
C VAL A 56 10.06 13.56 -19.34
N ALA A 57 9.04 12.77 -19.74
CA ALA A 57 8.13 13.18 -20.81
C ALA A 57 7.27 14.35 -20.32
N LYS A 58 7.73 15.56 -20.61
CA LYS A 58 7.04 16.80 -20.30
C LYS A 58 5.90 16.99 -21.29
N THR A 59 4.67 17.07 -20.78
CA THR A 59 3.58 17.71 -21.54
C THR A 59 3.99 19.17 -21.79
N PRO A 60 3.71 19.78 -22.96
CA PRO A 60 4.02 21.19 -23.19
C PRO A 60 3.46 22.02 -22.04
N ALA A 61 4.35 22.74 -21.37
CA ALA A 61 4.14 23.42 -20.10
C ALA A 61 2.83 24.20 -20.09
N HIS A 62 1.92 23.84 -19.23
CA HIS A 62 1.08 24.84 -18.57
C HIS A 62 2.07 25.81 -17.91
N ALA A 63 1.93 27.10 -18.16
CA ALA A 63 2.83 28.09 -17.57
C ALA A 63 2.81 27.89 -16.05
N PRO A 64 3.97 27.73 -15.38
CA PRO A 64 3.98 27.49 -13.94
C PRO A 64 3.20 28.59 -13.26
N SER A 65 2.28 28.21 -12.40
CA SER A 65 1.63 29.15 -11.50
C SER A 65 2.74 29.89 -10.78
N SER A 66 2.78 31.21 -10.88
CA SER A 66 3.77 32.06 -10.22
C SER A 66 3.61 32.09 -8.69
N ALA A 67 3.10 31.02 -8.10
CA ALA A 67 2.92 30.88 -6.67
C ALA A 67 4.29 30.68 -5.99
N SER A 68 4.80 31.74 -5.40
CA SER A 68 6.09 31.80 -4.71
C SER A 68 6.06 31.24 -3.28
N GLY A 69 5.05 30.44 -2.90
CA GLY A 69 4.90 29.85 -1.56
C GLY A 69 5.36 28.39 -1.49
N SER A 70 6.06 28.01 -0.40
CA SER A 70 6.21 26.59 -0.03
C SER A 70 4.89 26.00 0.43
N ALA A 71 4.68 24.70 0.21
CA ALA A 71 3.60 23.97 0.85
C ALA A 71 3.73 24.08 2.38
N VAL A 72 2.61 24.20 3.08
CA VAL A 72 2.66 24.14 4.54
C VAL A 72 2.66 22.67 4.95
N LEU A 73 3.82 22.17 5.35
CA LEU A 73 4.02 20.78 5.75
C LEU A 73 3.77 20.58 7.24
N GLY A 74 3.17 19.46 7.60
CA GLY A 74 2.82 19.09 8.96
C GLY A 74 1.41 19.53 9.38
N ALA A 75 0.92 18.90 10.44
CA ALA A 75 -0.34 19.26 11.09
C ALA A 75 -0.26 20.67 11.71
N ARG A 76 -1.38 21.38 11.78
CA ARG A 76 -1.44 22.80 12.17
C ARG A 76 -2.49 23.05 13.24
N ASN A 77 -2.32 24.14 13.98
CA ASN A 77 -3.30 24.66 14.96
C ASN A 77 -3.66 23.68 16.09
N GLY A 78 -2.85 22.65 16.30
CA GLY A 78 -3.19 21.59 17.23
C GLY A 78 -4.18 20.56 16.68
N ASP A 79 -4.55 20.66 15.42
CA ASP A 79 -5.42 19.72 14.71
C ASP A 79 -4.62 18.56 14.06
N TRP A 80 -5.33 17.59 13.51
CA TRP A 80 -4.84 16.53 12.64
C TRP A 80 -5.72 16.49 11.39
N GLN A 81 -5.42 17.34 10.39
CA GLN A 81 -6.35 17.72 9.34
C GLN A 81 -6.59 16.67 8.24
N ALA A 82 -5.71 15.69 8.09
CA ALA A 82 -5.79 14.62 7.10
C ALA A 82 -5.35 13.30 7.71
N TYR A 83 -5.52 12.18 6.99
CA TYR A 83 -5.09 10.85 7.42
C TYR A 83 -3.65 10.82 7.95
N ALA A 84 -2.75 11.53 7.31
CA ALA A 84 -1.34 11.61 7.65
C ALA A 84 -0.93 12.98 8.26
N GLY A 85 -1.84 13.66 8.93
CA GLY A 85 -1.66 14.97 9.55
C GLY A 85 -1.87 16.12 8.58
N ASP A 86 -1.30 16.01 7.40
CA ASP A 86 -1.44 16.97 6.29
C ASP A 86 -1.65 16.26 4.95
N ILE A 87 -1.96 17.00 3.90
CA ILE A 87 -2.13 16.46 2.54
C ILE A 87 -0.78 16.16 1.83
N GLY A 88 0.35 16.57 2.40
CA GLY A 88 1.70 16.21 1.97
C GLY A 88 2.21 14.90 2.56
N SER A 89 1.41 14.27 3.42
CA SER A 89 1.67 12.96 4.05
C SER A 89 2.91 12.89 4.92
N THR A 90 3.21 13.98 5.64
CA THR A 90 4.42 14.07 6.49
C THR A 90 4.32 13.27 7.79
N LYS A 91 3.12 13.01 8.29
CA LYS A 91 2.86 12.42 9.62
C LYS A 91 3.58 13.14 10.76
N TYR A 92 3.70 14.44 10.60
CA TYR A 92 4.37 15.34 11.53
C TYR A 92 3.41 16.33 12.16
N THR A 93 3.64 16.61 13.44
CA THR A 93 3.02 17.72 14.15
C THR A 93 4.09 18.54 14.91
N PRO A 94 4.02 19.87 14.90
CA PRO A 94 4.97 20.72 15.64
C PRO A 94 4.68 20.75 17.16
N LEU A 95 3.77 19.91 17.65
CA LEU A 95 3.46 19.83 19.08
C LEU A 95 4.67 19.32 19.87
N ALA A 96 4.89 19.91 21.07
CA ALA A 96 6.06 19.68 21.88
C ALA A 96 5.76 19.58 23.40
N ASP A 97 4.49 19.51 23.81
CA ASP A 97 4.14 19.39 25.23
C ASP A 97 4.58 18.03 25.79
N ILE A 98 4.64 17.01 24.96
CA ILE A 98 5.19 15.69 25.28
C ILE A 98 6.60 15.63 24.70
N ASP A 99 7.60 15.45 25.58
CA ASP A 99 9.01 15.39 25.23
C ASP A 99 9.76 14.29 26.01
N ALA A 100 11.07 14.15 25.78
CA ALA A 100 11.90 13.14 26.45
C ALA A 100 11.91 13.25 27.97
N SER A 101 11.63 14.42 28.54
CA SER A 101 11.66 14.65 30.01
C SER A 101 10.38 14.19 30.69
N ASN A 102 9.24 14.13 29.98
CA ASN A 102 7.93 13.86 30.56
C ASN A 102 7.19 12.68 29.94
N VAL A 103 7.63 12.16 28.78
CA VAL A 103 6.97 11.05 28.08
C VAL A 103 6.79 9.80 28.93
N ALA A 104 7.68 9.58 29.93
CA ALA A 104 7.56 8.47 30.87
C ALA A 104 6.30 8.57 31.77
N SER A 105 5.68 9.75 31.85
CA SER A 105 4.46 9.98 32.61
C SER A 105 3.18 9.88 31.80
N LEU A 106 3.26 9.42 30.54
CA LEU A 106 2.06 9.20 29.73
C LEU A 106 1.14 8.16 30.35
N GLU A 107 -0.14 8.50 30.40
CA GLU A 107 -1.20 7.62 30.89
C GLU A 107 -2.28 7.44 29.83
N VAL A 108 -2.99 6.31 29.85
CA VAL A 108 -4.19 6.09 29.03
C VAL A 108 -5.32 6.94 29.63
N ILE A 109 -5.77 7.94 28.88
CA ILE A 109 -6.84 8.83 29.31
C ILE A 109 -8.21 8.27 28.96
N TRP A 110 -8.35 7.71 27.75
CA TRP A 110 -9.58 7.06 27.32
C TRP A 110 -9.30 5.93 26.32
N ARG A 111 -10.25 5.02 26.25
CA ARG A 111 -10.32 3.95 25.25
C ARG A 111 -11.68 4.02 24.58
N ARG A 112 -11.72 3.79 23.26
CA ARG A 112 -12.93 3.83 22.48
C ARG A 112 -12.99 2.62 21.56
N PRO A 113 -13.97 1.70 21.71
CA PRO A 113 -14.20 0.64 20.74
C PRO A 113 -14.39 1.21 19.33
N ALA A 114 -13.87 0.53 18.31
CA ALA A 114 -13.99 0.95 16.92
C ALA A 114 -15.43 0.80 16.35
N LEU A 115 -16.38 0.38 17.16
CA LEU A 115 -17.80 0.38 16.83
C LEU A 115 -18.61 0.73 18.10
N ASP A 116 -19.50 1.71 17.97
CA ASP A 116 -20.42 2.09 19.03
C ASP A 116 -21.25 0.88 19.54
N ALA A 117 -21.49 0.83 20.85
CA ALA A 117 -22.19 -0.27 21.51
C ALA A 117 -23.60 -0.54 20.96
N HIS A 118 -24.30 0.51 20.48
CA HIS A 118 -25.62 0.34 19.85
C HIS A 118 -25.50 -0.53 18.59
N TYR A 119 -24.56 -0.22 17.68
CA TYR A 119 -24.37 -1.00 16.45
C TYR A 119 -23.80 -2.38 16.69
N SER A 120 -22.94 -2.56 17.69
CA SER A 120 -22.45 -3.87 18.12
C SER A 120 -23.61 -4.77 18.58
N SER A 121 -24.63 -4.20 19.25
CA SER A 121 -25.80 -4.93 19.73
C SER A 121 -26.75 -5.40 18.62
N LEU A 122 -26.74 -4.71 17.46
CA LEU A 122 -27.59 -5.07 16.32
C LEU A 122 -27.11 -6.34 15.61
N ASN A 123 -25.82 -6.66 15.69
CA ASN A 123 -25.25 -7.89 15.15
C ASN A 123 -24.15 -8.46 16.08
N PRO A 124 -24.52 -9.09 17.19
CA PRO A 124 -23.55 -9.56 18.19
C PRO A 124 -22.63 -10.68 17.71
N ASN A 125 -22.90 -11.25 16.54
CA ASN A 125 -22.06 -12.29 15.93
C ASN A 125 -21.15 -11.75 14.83
N GLN A 126 -21.17 -10.44 14.57
CA GLN A 126 -20.29 -9.82 13.58
C GLN A 126 -18.86 -9.84 14.10
N ARG A 127 -17.98 -10.49 13.33
CA ARG A 127 -16.54 -10.43 13.60
C ARG A 127 -15.97 -9.23 12.86
N PHE A 128 -15.28 -8.39 13.58
CA PHE A 128 -14.58 -7.25 13.02
C PHE A 128 -13.34 -7.70 12.26
N SER A 129 -12.95 -6.89 11.29
CA SER A 129 -11.68 -7.09 10.61
C SER A 129 -10.54 -6.76 11.57
N SER A 130 -9.61 -7.71 11.77
CA SER A 130 -8.35 -7.44 12.47
C SER A 130 -7.48 -6.40 11.73
N ASN A 131 -7.93 -5.93 10.57
CA ASN A 131 -7.26 -4.96 9.73
C ASN A 131 -7.94 -3.57 9.83
N TYR A 132 -8.17 -3.10 11.04
CA TYR A 132 -8.70 -1.77 11.30
C TYR A 132 -7.57 -0.73 11.22
N VAL A 133 -7.27 -0.30 10.00
CA VAL A 133 -6.17 0.65 9.71
C VAL A 133 -6.62 2.11 9.63
N ALA A 134 -7.76 2.44 10.25
CA ALA A 134 -8.30 3.79 10.25
C ALA A 134 -7.50 4.72 11.16
N ALA A 135 -7.39 5.98 10.74
CA ALA A 135 -6.88 7.08 11.56
C ALA A 135 -7.93 8.21 11.59
N PRO A 136 -8.15 8.86 12.73
CA PRO A 136 -9.07 9.98 12.81
C PRO A 136 -8.50 11.24 12.14
N VAL A 137 -9.40 12.05 11.58
CA VAL A 137 -9.15 13.47 11.32
C VAL A 137 -9.69 14.22 12.53
N VAL A 138 -8.92 15.16 13.05
CA VAL A 138 -9.30 15.96 14.23
C VAL A 138 -9.25 17.44 13.88
N ILE A 139 -10.37 18.12 14.03
CA ILE A 139 -10.54 19.55 13.72
C ILE A 139 -11.25 20.23 14.89
N ASP A 140 -10.67 21.28 15.42
CA ASP A 140 -11.25 22.08 16.53
C ASP A 140 -11.71 21.20 17.72
N GLY A 141 -10.95 20.12 18.07
CA GLY A 141 -11.25 19.21 19.17
C GLY A 141 -12.34 18.16 18.87
N VAL A 142 -12.81 18.07 17.64
CA VAL A 142 -13.77 17.05 17.17
C VAL A 142 -13.07 16.07 16.25
N ALA A 143 -13.20 14.79 16.57
CA ALA A 143 -12.63 13.71 15.77
C ALA A 143 -13.67 13.07 14.83
N TYR A 144 -13.23 12.69 13.64
CA TYR A 144 -14.01 12.00 12.60
C TYR A 144 -13.26 10.76 12.12
N ILE A 145 -13.88 9.59 12.14
CA ILE A 145 -13.25 8.32 11.77
C ILE A 145 -14.27 7.36 11.16
N PRO A 146 -13.91 6.53 10.17
CA PRO A 146 -14.74 5.39 9.82
C PRO A 146 -14.59 4.31 10.89
N ASN A 147 -15.72 3.75 11.33
CA ASN A 147 -15.73 2.68 12.33
C ASN A 147 -15.45 1.29 11.72
N ALA A 148 -15.45 0.25 12.55
CA ALA A 148 -15.12 -1.12 12.13
C ALA A 148 -16.06 -1.72 11.07
N VAL A 149 -17.23 -1.12 10.84
CA VAL A 149 -18.17 -1.49 9.77
C VAL A 149 -18.26 -0.46 8.63
N GLY A 150 -17.41 0.58 8.66
CA GLY A 150 -17.29 1.58 7.61
C GLY A 150 -18.28 2.73 7.69
N LEU A 151 -19.06 2.87 8.77
CA LEU A 151 -19.82 4.08 9.04
C LEU A 151 -18.89 5.16 9.61
N VAL A 152 -19.16 6.42 9.33
CA VAL A 152 -18.41 7.52 9.97
C VAL A 152 -18.98 7.76 11.36
N GLU A 153 -18.07 7.90 12.32
CA GLU A 153 -18.36 8.34 13.68
C GLU A 153 -17.66 9.68 13.95
N SER A 154 -18.29 10.53 14.73
CA SER A 154 -17.70 11.71 15.32
C SER A 154 -17.72 11.59 16.82
N PHE A 155 -16.64 12.02 17.47
CA PHE A 155 -16.52 12.01 18.91
C PHE A 155 -15.70 13.21 19.42
N ASP A 156 -15.91 13.56 20.69
CA ASP A 156 -15.09 14.55 21.39
C ASP A 156 -13.68 14.01 21.55
N ALA A 157 -12.70 14.73 21.02
CA ALA A 157 -11.32 14.26 20.97
C ALA A 157 -10.62 14.23 22.34
N ALA A 158 -11.14 14.97 23.35
CA ALA A 158 -10.59 14.97 24.70
C ALA A 158 -11.11 13.79 25.55
N THR A 159 -12.34 13.34 25.29
CA THR A 159 -13.03 12.36 26.16
C THR A 159 -13.30 11.03 25.47
N GLY A 160 -13.25 10.97 24.12
CA GLY A 160 -13.66 9.81 23.35
C GLY A 160 -15.18 9.60 23.29
N GLU A 161 -16.00 10.51 23.85
CA GLU A 161 -17.46 10.40 23.86
C GLU A 161 -18.06 10.62 22.46
N THR A 162 -18.98 9.74 22.05
CA THR A 162 -19.65 9.83 20.74
C THR A 162 -20.52 11.09 20.64
N LEU A 163 -20.29 11.89 19.61
CA LEU A 163 -21.13 13.03 19.25
C LEU A 163 -22.25 12.59 18.28
N TRP A 164 -21.90 11.86 17.23
CA TRP A 164 -22.85 11.27 16.30
C TRP A 164 -22.23 10.05 15.57
N VAL A 165 -23.09 9.20 15.05
CA VAL A 165 -22.74 8.09 14.14
C VAL A 165 -23.60 8.24 12.89
N GLN A 166 -23.00 8.04 11.72
CA GLN A 166 -23.70 8.05 10.45
C GLN A 166 -24.81 6.99 10.42
N ASP A 167 -26.03 7.38 10.06
CA ASP A 167 -27.13 6.45 9.87
C ASP A 167 -26.85 5.48 8.72
N PRO A 168 -26.97 4.16 8.90
CA PRO A 168 -26.82 3.21 7.82
C PRO A 168 -27.99 3.33 6.83
N VAL A 169 -27.68 3.44 5.55
CA VAL A 169 -28.71 3.37 4.50
C VAL A 169 -29.26 1.95 4.46
N GLY A 170 -30.55 1.80 4.68
CA GLY A 170 -31.22 0.48 4.73
C GLY A 170 -31.27 -0.18 6.10
N GLY A 171 -30.94 0.56 7.17
CA GLY A 171 -30.96 0.02 8.55
C GLY A 171 -29.82 -0.96 8.83
N ALA A 172 -29.99 -1.81 9.83
CA ALA A 172 -28.97 -2.78 10.26
C ALA A 172 -28.55 -3.79 9.18
N GLU A 173 -29.46 -4.12 8.26
CA GLU A 173 -29.17 -5.00 7.11
C GLU A 173 -28.25 -4.34 6.07
N GLY A 174 -28.17 -3.02 6.07
CA GLY A 174 -27.29 -2.22 5.20
C GLY A 174 -25.91 -1.94 5.79
N LEU A 175 -25.53 -2.57 6.92
CA LEU A 175 -24.19 -2.39 7.51
C LEU A 175 -23.13 -2.99 6.57
N PRO A 176 -22.14 -2.20 6.16
CA PRO A 176 -21.06 -2.71 5.33
C PRO A 176 -20.19 -3.69 6.14
N GLY A 177 -19.59 -4.63 5.44
CA GLY A 177 -18.80 -5.69 6.07
C GLY A 177 -17.33 -5.37 6.30
N ALA A 178 -16.83 -4.17 5.93
CA ALA A 178 -15.41 -3.84 6.03
C ALA A 178 -15.20 -2.36 6.35
N PRO A 179 -14.23 -2.04 7.21
CA PRO A 179 -13.83 -0.66 7.49
C PRO A 179 -13.16 -0.04 6.26
N THR A 180 -13.27 1.27 6.11
CA THR A 180 -12.43 2.08 5.24
C THR A 180 -11.25 2.64 6.03
N ARG A 181 -10.23 3.17 5.35
CA ARG A 181 -9.00 3.62 6.01
C ARG A 181 -9.12 4.97 6.68
N GLY A 182 -10.00 5.85 6.20
CA GLY A 182 -10.15 7.20 6.76
C GLY A 182 -11.21 8.02 6.05
N VAL A 183 -11.30 9.25 6.46
CA VAL A 183 -12.18 10.28 5.92
C VAL A 183 -11.36 11.48 5.44
N ALA A 184 -11.96 12.31 4.59
CA ALA A 184 -11.44 13.64 4.30
C ALA A 184 -12.39 14.70 4.88
N TYR A 185 -11.83 15.81 5.34
CA TYR A 185 -12.56 16.95 5.85
C TYR A 185 -12.40 18.13 4.89
N TRP A 186 -13.45 18.87 4.67
CA TRP A 186 -13.45 20.10 3.88
C TRP A 186 -14.27 21.19 4.56
N ARG A 187 -13.73 22.41 4.54
CA ARG A 187 -14.41 23.62 5.00
C ARG A 187 -14.24 24.69 3.94
N ASP A 188 -15.31 25.34 3.58
CA ASP A 188 -15.25 26.51 2.70
C ASP A 188 -14.47 27.65 3.38
N GLN A 189 -13.53 28.27 2.65
CA GLN A 189 -12.69 29.35 3.19
C GLN A 189 -13.48 30.60 3.57
N SER A 190 -14.67 30.77 3.02
CA SER A 190 -15.55 31.88 3.30
C SER A 190 -16.51 31.63 4.48
N ASP A 191 -16.50 30.44 5.08
CA ASP A 191 -17.39 29.98 6.16
C ASP A 191 -18.91 30.10 5.84
N PHE A 192 -19.29 30.26 4.58
CA PHE A 192 -20.68 30.31 4.16
C PHE A 192 -21.32 28.94 3.96
N GLU A 193 -20.51 27.90 3.79
CA GLU A 193 -21.00 26.54 3.56
C GLU A 193 -20.74 25.65 4.77
N THR A 194 -21.63 24.68 4.97
CA THR A 194 -21.50 23.66 6.01
C THR A 194 -20.22 22.84 5.79
N PRO A 195 -19.34 22.71 6.80
CA PRO A 195 -18.19 21.82 6.73
C PRO A 195 -18.61 20.38 6.43
N ARG A 196 -17.82 19.67 5.64
CA ARG A 196 -18.16 18.34 5.12
C ARG A 196 -17.13 17.29 5.50
N VAL A 197 -17.62 16.10 5.76
CA VAL A 197 -16.80 14.89 5.88
C VAL A 197 -17.12 13.99 4.70
N PHE A 198 -16.08 13.61 3.96
CA PHE A 198 -16.20 12.69 2.84
C PHE A 198 -15.70 11.32 3.22
N VAL A 199 -16.45 10.30 2.85
CA VAL A 199 -16.05 8.90 3.04
C VAL A 199 -16.41 8.08 1.81
N GLN A 200 -15.47 7.21 1.44
CA GLN A 200 -15.69 6.21 0.41
C GLN A 200 -16.10 4.89 1.07
N ARG A 201 -17.29 4.40 0.79
CA ARG A 201 -17.84 3.18 1.37
C ARG A 201 -18.59 2.36 0.33
N GLY A 202 -18.17 1.11 0.17
CA GLY A 202 -18.71 0.27 -0.90
C GLY A 202 -18.46 0.92 -2.27
N THR A 203 -19.52 1.09 -3.04
CA THR A 203 -19.48 1.73 -4.36
C THR A 203 -19.85 3.22 -4.34
N TYR A 204 -19.91 3.83 -3.16
CA TYR A 204 -20.37 5.20 -3.01
C TYR A 204 -19.34 6.12 -2.35
N LEU A 205 -19.27 7.35 -2.83
CA LEU A 205 -18.66 8.48 -2.15
C LEU A 205 -19.77 9.29 -1.46
N TYR A 206 -19.71 9.42 -0.15
CA TYR A 206 -20.67 10.17 0.66
C TYR A 206 -20.10 11.52 1.05
N ALA A 207 -20.98 12.54 1.11
CA ALA A 207 -20.72 13.81 1.77
C ALA A 207 -21.65 13.97 2.97
N LEU A 208 -21.06 14.14 4.15
CA LEU A 208 -21.76 14.28 5.41
C LEU A 208 -21.55 15.68 5.98
N ASP A 209 -22.58 16.25 6.59
CA ASP A 209 -22.48 17.42 7.43
C ASP A 209 -21.61 17.09 8.66
N ALA A 210 -20.52 17.81 8.85
CA ALA A 210 -19.53 17.53 9.90
C ALA A 210 -20.10 17.68 11.31
N ALA A 211 -21.11 18.54 11.51
CA ALA A 211 -21.71 18.75 12.82
C ALA A 211 -22.73 17.68 13.20
N THR A 212 -23.37 17.03 12.22
CA THR A 212 -24.54 16.17 12.48
C THR A 212 -24.43 14.74 11.93
N GLY A 213 -23.46 14.46 11.04
CA GLY A 213 -23.32 13.18 10.36
C GLY A 213 -24.40 12.90 9.31
N ARG A 214 -25.31 13.84 9.06
CA ARG A 214 -26.36 13.69 8.05
C ARG A 214 -25.82 13.90 6.65
N ALA A 215 -26.36 13.13 5.72
CA ALA A 215 -26.03 13.27 4.30
C ALA A 215 -26.38 14.69 3.79
N ILE A 216 -25.49 15.31 3.02
CA ILE A 216 -25.70 16.61 2.37
C ILE A 216 -26.45 16.36 1.07
N GLU A 217 -27.78 16.53 1.07
CA GLU A 217 -28.69 16.16 -0.02
C GLU A 217 -28.31 16.76 -1.38
N SER A 218 -27.65 17.93 -1.40
CA SER A 218 -27.19 18.59 -2.63
C SER A 218 -25.97 17.95 -3.28
N PHE A 219 -25.32 16.96 -2.61
CA PHE A 219 -24.16 16.25 -3.11
C PHE A 219 -24.60 14.98 -3.83
N GLY A 220 -24.41 14.90 -5.15
CA GLY A 220 -24.80 13.77 -5.98
C GLY A 220 -26.29 13.45 -5.88
N ASP A 221 -26.64 12.20 -5.67
CA ASP A 221 -27.99 11.74 -5.40
C ASP A 221 -28.17 11.47 -3.90
N GLN A 222 -28.94 12.33 -3.22
CA GLN A 222 -29.24 12.22 -1.78
C GLN A 222 -27.98 12.12 -0.89
N GLY A 223 -26.96 12.91 -1.16
CA GLY A 223 -25.73 13.01 -0.37
C GLY A 223 -24.66 11.99 -0.74
N ARG A 224 -24.77 11.35 -1.90
CA ARG A 224 -23.78 10.39 -2.37
C ARG A 224 -23.62 10.35 -3.89
N VAL A 225 -22.46 9.94 -4.34
CA VAL A 225 -22.14 9.66 -5.74
C VAL A 225 -21.93 8.16 -5.90
N ASP A 226 -22.62 7.53 -6.86
CA ASP A 226 -22.36 6.14 -7.22
C ASP A 226 -21.07 6.07 -8.07
N LEU A 227 -20.08 5.36 -7.55
CA LEU A 227 -18.79 5.17 -8.20
C LEU A 227 -18.76 3.95 -9.13
N GLN A 228 -19.83 3.14 -9.10
CA GLN A 228 -19.96 1.93 -9.89
C GLN A 228 -20.37 2.31 -11.34
N LEU A 229 -19.39 2.56 -12.16
CA LEU A 229 -19.59 2.80 -13.60
C LEU A 229 -19.38 1.51 -14.44
N MET A 230 -19.49 0.32 -13.82
CA MET A 230 -19.05 -0.96 -14.41
C MET A 230 -20.18 -1.98 -14.52
N PRO A 231 -20.13 -2.90 -15.53
CA PRO A 231 -21.06 -4.02 -15.62
C PRO A 231 -21.01 -4.92 -14.38
N ALA A 232 -22.16 -5.48 -14.00
CA ALA A 232 -22.35 -6.31 -12.79
C ALA A 232 -21.49 -7.60 -12.76
N GLU A 233 -20.94 -8.03 -13.87
CA GLU A 233 -20.06 -9.20 -13.98
C GLU A 233 -18.70 -9.03 -13.29
N PHE A 234 -18.39 -7.83 -12.79
CA PHE A 234 -17.14 -7.49 -12.13
C PHE A 234 -17.32 -7.13 -10.66
N GLU A 235 -18.17 -7.84 -9.95
CA GLU A 235 -18.59 -7.61 -8.56
C GLU A 235 -17.45 -7.63 -7.48
N ARG A 236 -16.20 -7.87 -7.84
CA ARG A 236 -15.10 -7.95 -6.87
C ARG A 236 -14.41 -6.61 -6.60
N PHE A 237 -15.13 -5.57 -6.72
CA PHE A 237 -14.67 -4.22 -6.55
C PHE A 237 -14.57 -3.87 -5.05
N ARG A 238 -13.40 -3.51 -4.57
CA ARG A 238 -13.21 -3.01 -3.21
C ARG A 238 -12.72 -1.58 -3.25
N TRP A 239 -13.52 -0.69 -2.76
CA TRP A 239 -13.10 0.65 -2.47
C TRP A 239 -12.57 0.69 -1.03
N GLY A 240 -11.33 1.06 -0.83
CA GLY A 240 -10.70 1.07 0.49
C GLY A 240 -9.77 2.25 0.71
N GLY A 241 -9.74 3.20 -0.24
CA GLY A 241 -8.91 4.38 -0.16
C GLY A 241 -9.46 5.43 0.81
N VAL A 242 -8.63 6.43 1.13
CA VAL A 242 -9.05 7.67 1.78
C VAL A 242 -9.26 8.70 0.68
N PRO A 243 -10.41 9.38 0.61
CA PRO A 243 -10.56 10.50 -0.30
C PRO A 243 -9.51 11.57 0.00
N MET A 244 -8.91 12.15 -1.03
CA MET A 244 -8.02 13.31 -0.89
C MET A 244 -8.78 14.56 -1.31
N VAL A 245 -8.83 15.54 -0.42
CA VAL A 245 -9.37 16.86 -0.77
C VAL A 245 -8.21 17.82 -0.99
N VAL A 246 -8.19 18.44 -2.15
CA VAL A 246 -7.25 19.51 -2.51
C VAL A 246 -8.04 20.65 -3.15
N ARG A 247 -7.99 21.84 -2.55
CA ARG A 247 -8.86 22.95 -2.92
C ARG A 247 -10.34 22.52 -2.91
N ASP A 248 -11.04 22.66 -4.01
CA ASP A 248 -12.45 22.30 -4.19
C ASP A 248 -12.67 20.97 -4.95
N VAL A 249 -11.67 20.09 -4.91
CA VAL A 249 -11.67 18.81 -5.64
C VAL A 249 -11.47 17.64 -4.68
N ILE A 250 -12.30 16.60 -4.82
CA ILE A 250 -12.13 15.31 -4.13
C ILE A 250 -11.53 14.34 -5.13
N VAL A 251 -10.34 13.81 -4.85
CA VAL A 251 -9.69 12.78 -5.66
C VAL A 251 -9.82 11.43 -4.97
N ILE A 252 -10.22 10.42 -5.72
CA ILE A 252 -10.38 9.04 -5.23
C ILE A 252 -9.73 8.04 -6.16
N GLY A 253 -9.05 7.06 -5.57
CA GLY A 253 -8.51 5.89 -6.24
C GLY A 253 -9.35 4.65 -5.95
N GLN A 254 -8.88 3.53 -6.45
CA GLN A 254 -9.53 2.23 -6.30
C GLN A 254 -8.60 1.25 -5.60
N ALA A 255 -9.13 0.44 -4.68
CA ALA A 255 -8.49 -0.78 -4.25
C ALA A 255 -9.17 -1.96 -4.95
N MET A 256 -8.42 -2.72 -5.71
CA MET A 256 -8.92 -3.86 -6.49
C MET A 256 -8.43 -5.18 -5.90
N SER A 257 -9.08 -6.29 -6.25
CA SER A 257 -8.63 -7.61 -5.83
C SER A 257 -7.46 -8.07 -6.68
N ASP A 258 -6.40 -8.60 -6.06
CA ASP A 258 -5.21 -9.16 -6.73
C ASP A 258 -5.47 -10.53 -7.39
N THR A 259 -6.71 -11.05 -7.34
CA THR A 259 -7.06 -12.36 -7.89
C THR A 259 -7.76 -12.21 -9.23
N PHE A 260 -6.97 -12.14 -10.29
CA PHE A 260 -7.48 -12.16 -11.66
C PHE A 260 -7.38 -13.57 -12.23
N SER A 261 -8.47 -14.02 -12.85
CA SER A 261 -8.51 -15.31 -13.52
C SER A 261 -8.15 -15.21 -15.00
N ASN A 262 -8.22 -14.01 -15.58
CA ASN A 262 -8.01 -13.79 -17.02
C ASN A 262 -7.12 -12.57 -17.27
N LYS A 263 -6.62 -12.45 -18.50
CA LYS A 263 -5.86 -11.28 -18.95
C LYS A 263 -6.73 -10.02 -19.11
N GLU A 264 -8.04 -10.21 -19.36
CA GLU A 264 -9.01 -9.14 -19.38
C GLU A 264 -9.38 -8.77 -17.94
N ALA A 265 -9.16 -7.51 -17.58
CA ALA A 265 -9.47 -7.01 -16.26
C ALA A 265 -9.93 -5.54 -16.30
N HIS A 266 -10.53 -5.08 -15.20
CA HIS A 266 -10.86 -3.67 -15.06
C HIS A 266 -9.63 -2.81 -14.85
N ARG A 267 -9.71 -1.57 -15.32
CA ARG A 267 -8.71 -0.54 -15.06
C ARG A 267 -8.95 0.08 -13.69
N GLY A 268 -7.87 0.48 -13.03
CA GLY A 268 -7.88 1.14 -11.74
C GLY A 268 -7.94 2.66 -11.82
N ASP A 269 -8.71 3.22 -12.75
CA ASP A 269 -8.76 4.64 -13.04
C ASP A 269 -9.00 5.52 -11.81
N VAL A 270 -8.33 6.67 -11.76
CA VAL A 270 -8.50 7.68 -10.71
C VAL A 270 -9.54 8.71 -11.16
N ARG A 271 -10.39 9.15 -10.23
CA ARG A 271 -11.46 10.10 -10.51
C ARG A 271 -11.45 11.25 -9.53
N ALA A 272 -11.90 12.40 -10.03
CA ALA A 272 -12.07 13.57 -9.20
C ALA A 272 -13.48 14.15 -9.32
N PHE A 273 -13.95 14.66 -8.20
CA PHE A 273 -15.30 15.19 -8.03
C PHE A 273 -15.27 16.58 -7.40
N ASP A 274 -16.27 17.37 -7.71
CA ASP A 274 -16.50 18.65 -7.06
C ASP A 274 -16.94 18.46 -5.61
N VAL A 275 -16.31 19.16 -4.65
CA VAL A 275 -16.60 19.00 -3.20
C VAL A 275 -18.02 19.44 -2.83
N ARG A 276 -18.65 20.33 -3.61
CA ARG A 276 -19.97 20.88 -3.30
C ARG A 276 -21.10 20.06 -3.89
N THR A 277 -20.91 19.61 -5.13
CA THR A 277 -21.98 19.00 -5.93
C THR A 277 -21.82 17.50 -6.15
N GLY A 278 -20.62 16.96 -5.98
CA GLY A 278 -20.31 15.58 -6.35
C GLY A 278 -20.25 15.35 -7.87
N ALA A 279 -20.27 16.39 -8.68
CA ALA A 279 -20.14 16.28 -10.12
C ALA A 279 -18.73 15.76 -10.48
N LEU A 280 -18.65 14.78 -11.39
CA LEU A 280 -17.37 14.30 -11.92
C LEU A 280 -16.67 15.44 -12.66
N ARG A 281 -15.43 15.75 -12.26
CA ARG A 281 -14.60 16.75 -12.92
C ARG A 281 -13.69 16.13 -13.97
N TRP A 282 -12.99 15.06 -13.63
CA TRP A 282 -12.10 14.36 -14.55
C TRP A 282 -11.91 12.89 -14.16
N THR A 283 -11.42 12.12 -15.12
CA THR A 283 -10.95 10.73 -14.93
C THR A 283 -9.56 10.63 -15.52
N TYR A 284 -8.61 10.06 -14.74
CA TYR A 284 -7.27 9.71 -15.21
C TYR A 284 -7.21 8.22 -15.49
N HIS A 285 -6.88 7.84 -16.73
CA HIS A 285 -6.72 6.45 -17.12
C HIS A 285 -5.35 5.94 -16.71
N THR A 286 -5.29 5.04 -15.73
CA THR A 286 -4.04 4.45 -15.23
C THR A 286 -3.41 3.49 -16.24
N ILE A 287 -4.21 2.92 -17.13
CA ILE A 287 -3.78 2.25 -18.37
C ILE A 287 -4.31 3.08 -19.52
N PRO A 288 -3.42 3.64 -20.35
CA PRO A 288 -3.84 4.56 -21.41
C PRO A 288 -4.77 3.90 -22.41
N GLN A 289 -5.66 4.71 -22.99
CA GLN A 289 -6.62 4.29 -24.01
C GLN A 289 -6.15 4.71 -25.40
N GLU A 290 -6.89 4.26 -26.45
CA GLU A 290 -6.52 4.55 -27.83
C GLU A 290 -6.35 6.05 -28.10
N GLY A 291 -5.15 6.42 -28.55
CA GLY A 291 -4.78 7.81 -28.84
C GLY A 291 -4.22 8.59 -27.66
N GLU A 292 -4.19 8.02 -26.46
CA GLU A 292 -3.55 8.63 -25.31
C GLU A 292 -2.05 8.35 -25.26
N PHE A 293 -1.32 9.22 -24.57
CA PHE A 293 0.11 9.04 -24.31
C PHE A 293 0.37 7.75 -23.53
N GLY A 294 1.41 6.99 -23.91
CA GLY A 294 1.84 5.78 -23.24
C GLY A 294 1.31 4.48 -23.83
N THR A 295 0.38 4.52 -24.81
CA THR A 295 -0.12 3.32 -25.50
C THR A 295 0.95 2.55 -26.26
N ASP A 296 2.00 3.19 -26.71
CA ASP A 296 3.17 2.62 -27.40
C ASP A 296 4.07 1.80 -26.46
N SER A 297 3.98 1.99 -25.16
CA SER A 297 4.65 1.16 -24.15
C SER A 297 3.98 -0.22 -23.95
N TRP A 298 2.88 -0.50 -24.63
CA TRP A 298 2.10 -1.74 -24.57
C TRP A 298 2.11 -2.42 -25.92
N GLN A 299 2.94 -3.46 -26.07
CA GLN A 299 3.03 -4.20 -27.33
C GLN A 299 1.72 -4.93 -27.64
N ASP A 300 1.47 -5.15 -28.94
CA ASP A 300 0.27 -5.84 -29.46
C ASP A 300 -1.06 -5.23 -28.98
N ARG A 301 -1.07 -3.93 -28.70
CA ARG A 301 -2.24 -3.21 -28.17
C ARG A 301 -2.80 -3.83 -26.88
N SER A 302 -1.93 -4.44 -26.07
CA SER A 302 -2.34 -5.12 -24.82
C SER A 302 -3.01 -4.19 -23.81
N TRP A 303 -2.80 -2.87 -23.90
CA TRP A 303 -3.56 -1.85 -23.17
C TRP A 303 -5.08 -1.97 -23.38
N SER A 304 -5.55 -2.53 -24.51
CA SER A 304 -6.98 -2.58 -24.85
C SER A 304 -7.77 -3.58 -23.99
N TYR A 305 -7.10 -4.57 -23.40
CA TYR A 305 -7.73 -5.60 -22.58
C TYR A 305 -7.12 -5.74 -21.16
N THR A 306 -5.87 -5.35 -20.99
CA THR A 306 -5.24 -5.42 -19.66
C THR A 306 -5.92 -4.43 -18.70
N GLY A 307 -6.00 -4.82 -17.45
CA GLY A 307 -6.58 -4.00 -16.40
C GLY A 307 -5.71 -3.96 -15.16
N HIS A 308 -6.33 -3.69 -14.02
CA HIS A 308 -5.69 -3.39 -12.75
C HIS A 308 -4.99 -2.02 -12.78
N ALA A 309 -3.73 -1.91 -12.39
CA ALA A 309 -3.03 -0.65 -12.19
C ALA A 309 -3.80 0.34 -11.30
N PRO A 310 -4.38 -0.12 -10.17
CA PRO A 310 -5.19 0.73 -9.31
C PRO A 310 -4.34 1.67 -8.48
N MET A 311 -5.00 2.62 -7.87
CA MET A 311 -4.46 3.52 -6.86
C MET A 311 -5.00 3.08 -5.49
N TRP A 312 -4.41 2.04 -4.89
CA TRP A 312 -4.81 1.53 -3.58
C TRP A 312 -4.06 2.17 -2.41
N ALA A 313 -2.90 2.73 -2.68
CA ALA A 313 -2.15 3.54 -1.75
C ALA A 313 -2.84 4.90 -1.55
N LEU A 314 -2.30 5.74 -0.67
CA LEU A 314 -2.82 7.08 -0.43
C LEU A 314 -2.19 8.08 -1.39
N PHE A 315 -2.94 9.13 -1.69
CA PHE A 315 -2.47 10.29 -2.44
C PHE A 315 -1.67 11.24 -1.55
N SER A 316 -0.91 12.12 -2.19
CA SER A 316 -0.47 13.38 -1.59
C SER A 316 -0.75 14.54 -2.54
N ALA A 317 -0.82 15.74 -2.02
CA ALA A 317 -1.10 16.93 -2.82
C ALA A 317 -0.33 18.14 -2.31
N ASP A 318 0.01 19.03 -3.25
CA ASP A 318 0.50 20.38 -2.97
C ASP A 318 -0.60 21.37 -3.33
N GLU A 319 -1.23 21.95 -2.32
CA GLU A 319 -2.33 22.90 -2.52
C GLU A 319 -1.87 24.20 -3.22
N THR A 320 -0.61 24.61 -2.97
CA THR A 320 -0.02 25.80 -3.54
C THR A 320 0.21 25.62 -5.04
N LEU A 321 0.83 24.49 -5.44
CA LEU A 321 1.03 24.15 -6.85
C LEU A 321 -0.27 23.69 -7.53
N GLY A 322 -1.25 23.18 -6.76
CA GLY A 322 -2.44 22.55 -7.30
C GLY A 322 -2.16 21.19 -7.93
N LEU A 323 -1.18 20.46 -7.41
CA LEU A 323 -0.78 19.14 -7.92
C LEU A 323 -1.21 18.02 -6.99
N VAL A 324 -1.61 16.90 -7.59
CA VAL A 324 -1.87 15.62 -6.91
C VAL A 324 -0.85 14.59 -7.37
N TYR A 325 -0.24 13.89 -6.43
CA TYR A 325 0.76 12.85 -6.69
C TYR A 325 0.14 11.47 -6.45
N MET A 326 0.15 10.64 -7.48
CA MET A 326 -0.56 9.37 -7.55
C MET A 326 0.43 8.20 -7.69
N PRO A 327 0.61 7.34 -6.67
CA PRO A 327 1.39 6.11 -6.77
C PRO A 327 0.54 4.99 -7.40
N ILE A 328 0.67 4.82 -8.72
CA ILE A 328 -0.09 3.84 -9.50
C ILE A 328 0.54 2.45 -9.36
N SER A 329 -0.29 1.45 -9.11
CA SER A 329 0.09 0.06 -8.86
C SER A 329 0.36 -0.78 -10.12
N SER A 330 0.59 -2.08 -9.93
CA SER A 330 0.86 -3.05 -10.98
C SER A 330 -0.34 -3.26 -11.91
N ALA A 331 -0.06 -3.47 -13.18
CA ALA A 331 -1.03 -4.04 -14.11
C ALA A 331 -1.17 -5.56 -13.88
N THR A 332 -2.31 -6.13 -14.26
CA THR A 332 -2.53 -7.58 -14.12
C THR A 332 -1.68 -8.36 -15.13
N ASN A 333 -1.14 -9.51 -14.86
CA ASN A 333 -0.99 -10.23 -13.63
C ASN A 333 0.31 -9.81 -12.93
N ASP A 334 0.37 -9.79 -11.59
CA ASP A 334 1.51 -9.26 -10.81
C ASP A 334 2.82 -10.01 -11.01
N MET A 335 2.78 -11.32 -11.34
CA MET A 335 3.95 -12.21 -11.39
C MET A 335 4.25 -12.74 -12.80
N TYR A 336 3.38 -12.45 -13.80
CA TYR A 336 3.53 -12.88 -15.18
C TYR A 336 2.95 -11.84 -16.13
N GLY A 337 3.76 -11.32 -17.02
CA GLY A 337 3.42 -10.27 -17.99
C GLY A 337 3.45 -10.68 -19.46
N GLY A 338 3.63 -11.98 -19.80
CA GLY A 338 3.75 -12.43 -21.17
C GLY A 338 2.56 -12.17 -22.09
N HIS A 339 1.45 -11.65 -21.55
CA HIS A 339 0.27 -11.17 -22.30
C HIS A 339 0.25 -9.65 -22.47
N ARG A 340 1.20 -8.90 -21.86
CA ARG A 340 1.27 -7.44 -21.86
C ARG A 340 2.70 -6.93 -22.04
N LEU A 341 3.40 -7.41 -23.05
CA LEU A 341 4.78 -7.05 -23.32
C LEU A 341 4.96 -5.53 -23.49
N GLY A 342 6.16 -5.05 -23.21
CA GLY A 342 6.52 -3.62 -23.15
C GLY A 342 6.56 -3.09 -21.73
N ASP A 343 6.90 -1.83 -21.52
CA ASP A 343 7.12 -1.23 -20.19
C ASP A 343 5.83 -0.98 -19.41
N ASN A 344 4.69 -0.93 -20.09
CA ASN A 344 3.33 -0.87 -19.50
C ASN A 344 3.03 0.42 -18.70
N LEU A 345 3.24 1.60 -19.28
CA LEU A 345 2.83 2.87 -18.65
C LEU A 345 1.29 2.91 -18.43
N PHE A 346 0.81 3.39 -17.30
CA PHE A 346 1.46 3.99 -16.13
C PHE A 346 1.56 3.01 -14.96
N SER A 347 1.60 1.70 -15.25
CA SER A 347 1.82 0.70 -14.19
C SER A 347 3.09 1.03 -13.40
N GLN A 348 3.02 0.88 -12.08
CA GLN A 348 4.13 1.07 -11.14
C GLN A 348 4.87 2.41 -11.32
N SER A 349 4.10 3.48 -11.41
CA SER A 349 4.60 4.83 -11.64
C SER A 349 4.14 5.80 -10.55
N LEU A 350 4.96 6.81 -10.28
CA LEU A 350 4.51 8.03 -9.63
C LEU A 350 4.07 9.01 -10.72
N VAL A 351 2.83 9.47 -10.64
CA VAL A 351 2.24 10.41 -11.61
C VAL A 351 1.78 11.67 -10.89
N ALA A 352 2.19 12.84 -11.39
CA ALA A 352 1.66 14.13 -10.93
C ALA A 352 0.65 14.67 -11.94
N VAL A 353 -0.51 15.06 -11.45
CA VAL A 353 -1.57 15.67 -12.25
C VAL A 353 -2.00 17.02 -11.67
N ASP A 354 -2.46 17.90 -12.53
CA ASP A 354 -3.18 19.11 -12.11
C ASP A 354 -4.49 18.71 -11.42
N ALA A 355 -4.72 19.22 -10.23
CA ALA A 355 -5.87 18.86 -9.39
C ALA A 355 -7.22 19.26 -10.00
N GLU A 356 -7.26 20.35 -10.76
CA GLU A 356 -8.51 20.90 -11.34
C GLU A 356 -8.91 20.19 -12.63
N THR A 357 -7.91 19.80 -13.45
CA THR A 357 -8.13 19.28 -14.80
C THR A 357 -7.86 17.80 -14.96
N GLY A 358 -7.04 17.20 -14.08
CA GLY A 358 -6.55 15.82 -14.21
C GLY A 358 -5.49 15.66 -15.29
N GLU A 359 -5.03 16.74 -15.91
CA GLU A 359 -3.96 16.68 -16.90
C GLU A 359 -2.64 16.28 -16.25
N ARG A 360 -1.94 15.31 -16.87
CA ARG A 360 -0.64 14.84 -16.39
C ARG A 360 0.41 15.92 -16.58
N VAL A 361 1.06 16.32 -15.49
CA VAL A 361 2.18 17.28 -15.50
C VAL A 361 3.48 16.53 -15.73
N TRP A 362 3.75 15.47 -14.95
CA TRP A 362 4.89 14.61 -15.12
C TRP A 362 4.61 13.20 -14.60
N HIS A 363 5.48 12.25 -14.90
CA HIS A 363 5.45 10.90 -14.32
C HIS A 363 6.87 10.32 -14.28
N TYR A 364 7.04 9.35 -13.40
CA TYR A 364 8.24 8.50 -13.37
C TYR A 364 7.85 7.05 -13.10
N GLN A 365 8.29 6.13 -13.96
CA GLN A 365 8.01 4.70 -13.77
C GLN A 365 9.10 4.07 -12.91
N THR A 366 8.74 3.58 -11.73
CA THR A 366 9.67 3.00 -10.75
C THR A 366 10.00 1.53 -11.01
N VAL A 367 9.24 0.86 -11.88
CA VAL A 367 9.49 -0.50 -12.35
C VAL A 367 8.98 -0.65 -13.79
N HIS A 368 9.88 -0.98 -14.70
CA HIS A 368 9.53 -1.32 -16.08
C HIS A 368 9.03 -2.75 -16.18
N HIS A 369 7.92 -3.00 -16.89
CA HIS A 369 7.37 -4.34 -17.08
C HIS A 369 7.29 -5.13 -15.78
N GLY A 370 6.57 -4.63 -14.79
CA GLY A 370 6.59 -5.17 -13.43
C GLY A 370 6.10 -6.63 -13.34
N LEU A 371 6.87 -7.47 -12.67
CA LEU A 371 6.61 -8.91 -12.46
C LEU A 371 6.78 -9.34 -11.00
N TRP A 372 6.89 -8.40 -10.07
CA TRP A 372 7.28 -8.67 -8.69
C TRP A 372 6.25 -8.19 -7.66
N ASP A 373 5.08 -7.71 -8.11
CA ASP A 373 4.12 -7.07 -7.21
C ASP A 373 4.79 -5.90 -6.44
N TYR A 374 5.65 -5.13 -7.13
CA TYR A 374 6.38 -4.01 -6.58
C TYR A 374 5.65 -2.67 -6.78
N ASP A 375 4.39 -2.65 -6.39
CA ASP A 375 3.60 -1.41 -6.37
C ASP A 375 4.32 -0.32 -5.57
N PRO A 376 4.21 0.96 -5.94
CA PRO A 376 4.43 2.06 -5.02
C PRO A 376 3.38 2.02 -3.89
N PRO A 377 3.75 1.60 -2.66
CA PRO A 377 2.75 1.13 -1.70
C PRO A 377 2.26 2.21 -0.73
N ALA A 378 2.95 3.35 -0.68
CA ALA A 378 2.74 4.39 0.30
C ALA A 378 2.40 5.72 -0.37
N ALA A 379 1.75 6.62 0.39
CA ALA A 379 1.59 7.99 -0.04
C ALA A 379 2.95 8.62 -0.35
N PRO A 380 3.11 9.33 -1.47
CA PRO A 380 4.30 10.16 -1.71
C PRO A 380 4.42 11.21 -0.61
N ILE A 381 5.63 11.46 -0.12
CA ILE A 381 5.85 12.39 0.99
C ILE A 381 6.41 13.70 0.45
N LEU A 382 5.72 14.81 0.68
CA LEU A 382 6.21 16.13 0.31
C LEU A 382 7.28 16.61 1.30
N MET A 383 8.32 17.21 0.77
CA MET A 383 9.47 17.71 1.54
C MET A 383 9.95 19.03 0.99
N ASP A 384 10.33 19.94 1.88
CA ASP A 384 11.15 21.09 1.55
C ASP A 384 12.54 20.83 2.13
N ILE A 385 13.53 20.61 1.27
CA ILE A 385 14.89 20.20 1.64
C ILE A 385 15.92 21.14 1.03
N VAL A 386 17.16 21.04 1.49
CA VAL A 386 18.28 21.84 0.96
C VAL A 386 19.36 20.87 0.47
N VAL A 387 19.55 20.80 -0.84
CA VAL A 387 20.54 19.91 -1.47
C VAL A 387 21.64 20.77 -2.09
N ASP A 388 22.89 20.52 -1.72
CA ASP A 388 24.06 21.28 -2.20
C ASP A 388 23.94 22.81 -2.01
N GLY A 389 23.19 23.22 -0.97
CA GLY A 389 22.96 24.63 -0.63
C GLY A 389 21.75 25.26 -1.32
N GLU A 390 21.08 24.56 -2.21
CA GLU A 390 19.91 25.04 -2.94
C GLU A 390 18.60 24.45 -2.35
N PRO A 391 17.55 25.26 -2.18
CA PRO A 391 16.26 24.78 -1.72
C PRO A 391 15.56 23.97 -2.83
N VAL A 392 15.07 22.80 -2.47
CA VAL A 392 14.36 21.89 -3.37
C VAL A 392 12.99 21.58 -2.77
N ARG A 393 11.93 21.83 -3.53
CA ARG A 393 10.57 21.36 -3.22
C ARG A 393 10.46 19.94 -3.73
N ALA A 394 10.71 18.96 -2.85
CA ALA A 394 10.81 17.56 -3.23
C ALA A 394 9.51 16.77 -2.96
N VAL A 395 9.35 15.65 -3.66
CA VAL A 395 8.42 14.57 -3.34
C VAL A 395 9.20 13.26 -3.33
N THR A 396 8.98 12.46 -2.28
CA THR A 396 9.65 11.16 -2.12
C THR A 396 8.65 10.03 -2.21
N GLN A 397 8.91 9.07 -3.12
CA GLN A 397 8.16 7.82 -3.22
C GLN A 397 8.94 6.67 -2.62
N LEU A 398 8.42 6.11 -1.52
CA LEU A 398 8.93 4.85 -0.96
C LEU A 398 8.40 3.67 -1.76
N THR A 399 9.22 2.64 -1.92
CA THR A 399 8.88 1.47 -2.71
C THR A 399 9.02 0.16 -1.96
N LYS A 400 8.34 -0.87 -2.44
CA LYS A 400 8.45 -2.24 -1.91
C LYS A 400 9.87 -2.79 -2.03
N GLN A 401 10.65 -2.33 -3.03
CA GLN A 401 12.05 -2.71 -3.23
C GLN A 401 13.00 -2.18 -2.15
N GLY A 402 12.52 -1.28 -1.29
CA GLY A 402 13.33 -0.64 -0.27
C GLY A 402 14.09 0.60 -0.78
N PHE A 403 13.62 1.24 -1.85
CA PHE A 403 14.12 2.49 -2.37
C PHE A 403 13.25 3.68 -1.93
N ALA A 404 13.88 4.84 -1.82
CA ALA A 404 13.25 6.14 -1.77
C ALA A 404 13.63 6.91 -3.04
N PHE A 405 12.71 7.02 -3.99
CA PHE A 405 12.86 7.85 -5.18
C PHE A 405 12.50 9.28 -4.83
N VAL A 406 13.38 10.23 -5.15
CA VAL A 406 13.21 11.64 -4.77
C VAL A 406 13.23 12.52 -6.01
N PHE A 407 12.17 13.30 -6.17
CA PHE A 407 11.98 14.18 -7.33
C PHE A 407 11.70 15.62 -6.90
N ASP A 408 12.09 16.59 -7.70
CA ASP A 408 11.49 17.91 -7.65
C ASP A 408 9.98 17.77 -7.92
N ARG A 409 9.13 18.21 -6.99
CA ARG A 409 7.70 17.91 -7.05
C ARG A 409 6.92 18.70 -8.09
N GLU A 410 7.51 19.78 -8.61
CA GLU A 410 6.91 20.57 -9.68
C GLU A 410 7.24 20.02 -11.06
N THR A 411 8.47 19.55 -11.26
CA THR A 411 9.00 19.18 -12.57
C THR A 411 9.12 17.68 -12.81
N GLY A 412 9.22 16.87 -11.73
CA GLY A 412 9.50 15.44 -11.80
C GLY A 412 10.97 15.10 -12.06
N GLU A 413 11.86 16.09 -12.11
CA GLU A 413 13.29 15.83 -12.25
C GLU A 413 13.83 15.13 -11.00
N PRO A 414 14.63 14.06 -11.15
CA PRO A 414 15.24 13.39 -10.01
C PRO A 414 16.19 14.34 -9.25
N VAL A 415 16.07 14.38 -7.92
CA VAL A 415 16.97 15.17 -7.06
C VAL A 415 18.39 14.59 -7.05
N TRP A 416 18.49 13.25 -7.08
CA TRP A 416 19.75 12.53 -7.26
C TRP A 416 19.63 11.59 -8.44
N GLU A 417 20.77 11.29 -9.06
CA GLU A 417 20.84 10.41 -10.23
C GLU A 417 20.13 9.07 -9.99
N ILE A 418 19.36 8.64 -10.98
CA ILE A 418 18.74 7.31 -11.04
C ILE A 418 19.39 6.59 -12.23
N GLU A 419 20.05 5.47 -11.95
CA GLU A 419 20.77 4.69 -12.96
C GLU A 419 19.88 3.56 -13.49
N GLU A 420 19.83 3.42 -14.81
CA GLU A 420 19.29 2.23 -15.46
C GLU A 420 20.32 1.10 -15.40
N ARG A 421 20.02 0.06 -14.58
CA ARG A 421 20.92 -1.07 -14.40
C ARG A 421 20.34 -2.35 -15.00
N ALA A 422 21.20 -3.12 -15.66
CA ALA A 422 20.82 -4.41 -16.24
C ALA A 422 20.32 -5.39 -15.17
N VAL A 423 19.23 -6.10 -15.47
CA VAL A 423 18.59 -7.07 -14.59
C VAL A 423 18.46 -8.44 -15.26
N PRO A 424 18.29 -9.54 -14.50
CA PRO A 424 18.17 -10.88 -15.06
C PRO A 424 16.96 -11.02 -15.97
N ALA A 425 17.13 -11.69 -17.11
CA ALA A 425 16.03 -12.04 -18.01
C ALA A 425 15.20 -13.21 -17.46
N SER A 426 13.89 -13.19 -17.74
CA SER A 426 13.00 -14.32 -17.40
C SER A 426 13.30 -15.55 -18.25
N SER A 427 13.24 -16.72 -17.63
CA SER A 427 13.27 -18.02 -18.30
C SER A 427 11.86 -18.59 -18.57
N VAL A 428 10.82 -17.89 -18.18
CA VAL A 428 9.43 -18.35 -18.32
C VAL A 428 8.97 -18.17 -19.78
N PRO A 429 8.44 -19.22 -20.44
CA PRO A 429 8.08 -19.13 -21.85
C PRO A 429 7.02 -18.07 -22.13
N GLY A 430 7.31 -17.14 -23.03
CA GLY A 430 6.43 -16.04 -23.43
C GLY A 430 6.59 -14.77 -22.59
N GLU A 431 7.39 -14.80 -21.54
CA GLU A 431 7.75 -13.62 -20.74
C GLU A 431 9.00 -12.95 -21.33
N VAL A 432 8.98 -11.62 -21.39
CA VAL A 432 10.12 -10.78 -21.79
C VAL A 432 10.25 -9.64 -20.80
N THR A 433 11.18 -9.79 -19.85
CA THR A 433 11.50 -8.73 -18.87
C THR A 433 12.08 -7.51 -19.57
N SER A 434 11.88 -6.32 -19.00
CA SER A 434 12.69 -5.15 -19.34
C SER A 434 14.18 -5.46 -19.12
N PRO A 435 15.08 -5.05 -20.01
CA PRO A 435 16.51 -5.34 -19.88
C PRO A 435 17.16 -4.60 -18.72
N THR A 436 16.59 -3.49 -18.32
CA THR A 436 17.07 -2.64 -17.20
C THR A 436 15.94 -2.28 -16.26
N GLN A 437 16.31 -1.82 -15.07
CA GLN A 437 15.41 -1.24 -14.08
C GLN A 437 16.07 -0.02 -13.45
N PRO A 438 15.27 0.96 -12.95
CA PRO A 438 15.76 2.16 -12.33
C PRO A 438 16.27 1.92 -10.90
N PHE A 439 17.48 2.39 -10.61
CA PHE A 439 18.13 2.31 -9.30
C PHE A 439 18.53 3.72 -8.85
N PRO A 440 17.86 4.32 -7.85
CA PRO A 440 18.29 5.58 -7.30
C PRO A 440 19.68 5.44 -6.64
N THR A 441 20.57 6.37 -6.88
CA THR A 441 21.92 6.37 -6.28
C THR A 441 21.91 6.89 -4.85
N LYS A 442 20.93 7.75 -4.52
CA LYS A 442 20.66 8.28 -3.18
C LYS A 442 19.15 8.46 -2.96
N PRO A 443 18.69 8.27 -1.71
CA PRO A 443 19.37 7.62 -0.59
C PRO A 443 19.72 6.16 -0.89
N ALA A 444 20.67 5.60 -0.14
CA ALA A 444 20.92 4.16 -0.19
C ALA A 444 19.64 3.37 0.17
N PRO A 445 19.48 2.12 -0.31
CA PRO A 445 18.31 1.30 0.06
C PRO A 445 18.15 1.18 1.58
N PHE A 446 16.91 1.36 2.07
CA PHE A 446 16.62 1.29 3.50
C PHE A 446 16.29 -0.14 3.99
N ASP A 447 16.23 -1.11 3.09
CA ASP A 447 16.09 -2.54 3.41
C ASP A 447 17.04 -3.40 2.56
N ARG A 448 17.14 -4.70 2.92
CA ARG A 448 17.96 -5.68 2.21
C ARG A 448 17.39 -5.96 0.82
N GLN A 449 18.27 -6.01 -0.17
CA GLN A 449 17.90 -6.27 -1.55
C GLN A 449 18.63 -7.50 -2.09
N GLY A 450 17.89 -8.32 -2.85
CA GLY A 450 18.40 -9.54 -3.48
C GLY A 450 18.51 -10.73 -2.54
N ALA A 451 18.08 -11.88 -3.03
CA ALA A 451 18.24 -13.17 -2.35
C ALA A 451 19.61 -13.74 -2.69
N THR A 452 20.62 -13.30 -1.97
CA THR A 452 22.02 -13.74 -2.13
C THR A 452 22.50 -14.49 -0.90
N GLU A 453 23.55 -15.31 -1.06
CA GLU A 453 24.11 -16.05 0.05
C GLU A 453 24.58 -15.15 1.20
N ASP A 454 25.10 -13.96 0.91
CA ASP A 454 25.59 -13.01 1.91
C ASP A 454 24.47 -12.51 2.83
N ASN A 455 23.24 -12.53 2.35
CA ASN A 455 22.06 -12.13 3.12
C ASN A 455 21.49 -13.23 4.03
N LEU A 456 21.94 -14.49 3.89
CA LEU A 456 21.47 -15.60 4.75
C LEU A 456 21.97 -15.47 6.17
N ILE A 457 21.18 -15.98 7.15
CA ILE A 457 21.60 -16.01 8.54
C ILE A 457 22.91 -16.78 8.72
N ASP A 458 23.72 -16.31 9.66
CA ASP A 458 25.04 -16.82 9.99
C ASP A 458 25.33 -16.80 11.50
N PHE A 459 24.28 -16.91 12.32
CA PHE A 459 24.40 -16.95 13.78
C PHE A 459 25.35 -18.04 14.28
N THR A 460 25.31 -19.23 13.63
CA THR A 460 26.27 -20.30 13.82
C THR A 460 26.58 -20.97 12.47
N PRO A 461 27.74 -21.67 12.34
CA PRO A 461 28.05 -22.43 11.13
C PRO A 461 26.99 -23.47 10.75
N GLU A 462 26.36 -24.11 11.73
CA GLU A 462 25.32 -25.11 11.53
C GLU A 462 24.06 -24.50 10.97
N LEU A 463 23.61 -23.36 11.53
CA LEU A 463 22.45 -22.62 11.03
C LEU A 463 22.69 -22.09 9.62
N ARG A 464 23.90 -21.61 9.35
CA ARG A 464 24.33 -21.19 8.01
C ARG A 464 24.23 -22.33 6.99
N ALA A 465 24.72 -23.52 7.34
CA ALA A 465 24.66 -24.71 6.48
C ALA A 465 23.20 -25.09 6.16
N GLN A 466 22.36 -25.14 7.19
CA GLN A 466 20.92 -25.43 7.01
C GLN A 466 20.21 -24.35 6.17
N ALA A 467 20.56 -23.07 6.35
CA ALA A 467 20.03 -21.98 5.53
C ALA A 467 20.40 -22.14 4.05
N LEU A 468 21.63 -22.54 3.75
CA LEU A 468 22.09 -22.86 2.40
C LEU A 468 21.33 -24.04 1.77
N GLU A 469 21.02 -25.08 2.53
CA GLU A 469 20.21 -26.21 2.05
C GLU A 469 18.80 -25.77 1.64
N ILE A 470 18.18 -24.91 2.43
CA ILE A 470 16.87 -24.33 2.10
C ILE A 470 16.97 -23.45 0.85
N PHE A 471 17.94 -22.54 0.84
CA PHE A 471 18.18 -21.56 -0.20
C PHE A 471 18.38 -22.18 -1.59
N ASN A 472 19.18 -23.27 -1.65
CA ASN A 472 19.51 -23.98 -2.89
C ASN A 472 18.31 -24.73 -3.55
N ARG A 473 17.15 -24.73 -2.90
CA ARG A 473 15.92 -25.29 -3.47
C ARG A 473 15.17 -24.31 -4.37
N TYR A 474 15.62 -23.07 -4.47
CA TYR A 474 14.94 -21.97 -5.15
C TYR A 474 15.86 -21.32 -6.19
N VAL A 475 15.26 -20.63 -7.13
CA VAL A 475 15.97 -19.64 -7.94
C VAL A 475 16.27 -18.43 -7.05
N THR A 476 17.51 -17.96 -7.06
CA THR A 476 18.02 -16.89 -6.21
C THR A 476 18.87 -15.93 -7.02
N GLY A 477 19.04 -14.70 -6.56
CA GLY A 477 19.84 -13.70 -7.27
C GLY A 477 19.65 -12.28 -6.76
N PRO A 478 20.11 -11.29 -7.52
CA PRO A 478 19.98 -9.87 -7.17
C PRO A 478 18.51 -9.42 -7.17
N LEU A 479 18.29 -8.19 -6.74
CA LEU A 479 16.99 -7.51 -6.90
C LEU A 479 16.52 -7.63 -8.37
N PHE A 480 15.22 -7.79 -8.57
CA PHE A 480 14.59 -8.01 -9.89
C PHE A 480 14.93 -9.36 -10.57
N THR A 481 15.40 -10.38 -9.83
CA THR A 481 15.39 -11.75 -10.35
C THR A 481 13.94 -12.18 -10.59
N PRO A 482 13.57 -12.56 -11.85
CA PRO A 482 12.16 -12.80 -12.20
C PRO A 482 11.56 -14.02 -11.52
N PRO A 483 10.22 -14.07 -11.35
CA PRO A 483 9.50 -15.28 -10.97
C PRO A 483 9.83 -16.45 -11.88
N SER A 484 9.81 -17.66 -11.34
CA SER A 484 10.12 -18.89 -12.08
C SER A 484 9.00 -19.92 -11.94
N ILE A 485 8.92 -20.83 -12.90
CA ILE A 485 7.97 -21.94 -12.86
C ILE A 485 8.39 -22.89 -11.74
N ARG A 486 7.42 -23.26 -10.90
CA ARG A 486 7.59 -24.26 -9.87
C ARG A 486 7.80 -25.64 -10.49
N ASP A 487 8.87 -26.31 -10.10
CA ASP A 487 9.19 -27.69 -10.49
C ASP A 487 9.61 -28.50 -9.26
N GLU A 488 8.77 -29.44 -8.84
CA GLU A 488 9.01 -30.33 -7.69
C GLU A 488 9.77 -31.61 -8.07
N SER A 489 10.14 -31.78 -9.34
CA SER A 489 10.94 -32.92 -9.80
C SER A 489 12.38 -32.87 -9.26
N PRO A 490 13.09 -34.02 -9.22
CA PRO A 490 14.47 -34.03 -8.79
C PRO A 490 15.36 -33.08 -9.62
N GLY A 491 15.96 -32.10 -8.98
CA GLY A 491 16.77 -31.05 -9.62
C GLY A 491 16.00 -29.84 -10.10
N GLY A 492 14.66 -29.83 -9.95
CA GLY A 492 13.82 -28.64 -10.18
C GLY A 492 13.91 -27.63 -9.03
N THR A 493 13.35 -26.43 -9.25
CA THR A 493 13.31 -25.35 -8.25
C THR A 493 11.89 -25.02 -7.85
N LEU A 494 11.70 -24.56 -6.61
CA LEU A 494 10.39 -24.30 -6.01
C LEU A 494 9.86 -22.88 -6.23
N GLY A 495 10.33 -22.18 -7.26
CA GLY A 495 10.07 -20.77 -7.51
C GLY A 495 11.30 -19.91 -7.21
N THR A 496 11.16 -18.59 -7.30
CA THR A 496 12.21 -17.59 -7.06
C THR A 496 12.06 -16.98 -5.68
N ILE A 497 13.12 -16.92 -4.89
CA ILE A 497 13.12 -16.11 -3.67
C ILE A 497 13.26 -14.63 -4.05
N GLN A 498 12.26 -13.86 -3.70
CA GLN A 498 12.20 -12.42 -3.86
C GLN A 498 12.51 -11.73 -2.51
N LEU A 499 13.47 -10.80 -2.50
CA LEU A 499 13.85 -10.00 -1.33
C LEU A 499 14.20 -8.56 -1.75
N PRO A 500 13.47 -7.54 -1.26
CA PRO A 500 12.21 -7.65 -0.49
C PRO A 500 11.14 -8.42 -1.25
N GLY A 501 10.21 -9.04 -0.52
CA GLY A 501 9.08 -9.75 -1.11
C GLY A 501 7.94 -8.83 -1.56
N SER A 502 6.84 -9.40 -2.03
CA SER A 502 5.64 -8.67 -2.48
C SER A 502 4.98 -7.82 -1.39
N GLN A 503 5.26 -8.09 -0.13
CA GLN A 503 4.83 -7.25 0.98
C GLN A 503 5.73 -6.01 1.18
N GLY A 504 6.88 -5.99 0.54
CA GLY A 504 7.80 -4.89 0.52
C GLY A 504 8.67 -4.72 1.76
N GLY A 505 9.74 -3.94 1.63
CA GLY A 505 10.46 -3.33 2.73
C GLY A 505 9.61 -2.24 3.37
N ALA A 506 9.00 -1.35 2.57
CA ALA A 506 7.95 -0.43 2.99
C ALA A 506 6.58 -0.84 2.42
N ASP A 507 5.50 -0.41 3.08
CA ASP A 507 4.13 -0.65 2.66
C ASP A 507 3.27 0.60 2.96
N LEU A 508 1.93 0.47 2.94
CA LEU A 508 0.94 1.55 3.13
C LEU A 508 1.25 2.48 4.32
N GLN A 509 1.87 1.96 5.35
CA GLN A 509 2.26 2.72 6.54
C GLN A 509 3.22 3.87 6.24
N GLY A 510 4.03 3.74 5.17
CA GLY A 510 4.94 4.78 4.71
C GLY A 510 5.97 5.19 5.77
N ALA A 511 6.33 6.46 5.77
CA ALA A 511 7.30 7.04 6.70
C ALA A 511 6.76 8.33 7.32
N SER A 512 7.52 8.96 8.21
CA SER A 512 7.29 10.32 8.68
C SER A 512 8.46 11.23 8.33
N PHE A 513 8.18 12.49 8.01
CA PHE A 513 9.17 13.48 7.63
C PHE A 513 9.14 14.67 8.58
N ASP A 514 10.31 15.08 9.03
CA ASP A 514 10.52 16.26 9.88
C ASP A 514 10.85 17.49 9.03
N PRO A 515 9.90 18.39 8.79
CA PRO A 515 10.14 19.59 7.99
C PRO A 515 11.08 20.59 8.64
N GLU A 516 11.35 20.49 9.95
CA GLU A 516 12.26 21.38 10.65
C GLU A 516 13.74 20.98 10.47
N THR A 517 14.01 19.68 10.25
CA THR A 517 15.38 19.15 10.17
C THR A 517 15.73 18.49 8.84
N GLY A 518 14.73 18.18 8.00
CA GLY A 518 14.89 17.43 6.78
C GLY A 518 15.11 15.93 6.98
N MET A 519 14.76 15.39 8.16
CA MET A 519 14.92 13.98 8.48
C MET A 519 13.69 13.15 8.09
N LEU A 520 13.91 12.00 7.46
CA LEU A 520 12.91 11.01 7.11
C LEU A 520 13.10 9.75 7.96
N TYR A 521 12.02 9.25 8.58
CA TYR A 521 12.02 8.07 9.43
C TYR A 521 11.18 6.97 8.80
N ILE A 522 11.84 5.88 8.38
CA ILE A 522 11.21 4.79 7.61
C ILE A 522 11.18 3.52 8.46
N PRO A 523 10.02 3.08 8.94
CA PRO A 523 9.87 1.70 9.42
C PRO A 523 9.86 0.75 8.22
N SER A 524 10.65 -0.33 8.30
CA SER A 524 10.73 -1.35 7.25
C SER A 524 10.85 -2.75 7.79
N ILE A 525 10.57 -3.76 6.94
CA ILE A 525 10.62 -5.17 7.30
C ILE A 525 11.40 -5.98 6.27
N THR A 526 12.26 -6.90 6.76
CA THR A 526 12.89 -7.91 5.93
C THR A 526 11.95 -9.10 5.78
N ALA A 527 11.09 -9.07 4.77
CA ALA A 527 10.07 -10.09 4.48
C ALA A 527 10.30 -10.71 3.10
N PRO A 528 10.97 -11.89 3.01
CA PRO A 528 11.13 -12.59 1.74
C PRO A 528 9.81 -13.21 1.28
N PHE A 529 9.70 -13.44 -0.03
CA PHE A 529 8.55 -14.07 -0.64
C PHE A 529 9.02 -15.11 -1.67
N VAL A 530 8.22 -16.16 -1.90
CA VAL A 530 8.46 -17.11 -3.00
C VAL A 530 7.55 -16.72 -4.16
N ALA A 531 8.13 -16.19 -5.22
CA ALA A 531 7.46 -15.87 -6.46
C ALA A 531 7.52 -17.09 -7.38
N ASP A 532 6.48 -17.94 -7.32
CA ASP A 532 6.35 -19.13 -8.13
C ASP A 532 5.18 -19.00 -9.13
N LEU A 533 5.34 -19.64 -10.28
CA LEU A 533 4.36 -19.71 -11.34
C LEU A 533 3.96 -21.16 -11.61
N GLU A 534 2.67 -21.33 -11.91
CA GLU A 534 2.10 -22.60 -12.35
C GLU A 534 1.44 -22.42 -13.73
N PRO A 535 1.41 -23.45 -14.60
CA PRO A 535 0.65 -23.37 -15.85
C PRO A 535 -0.82 -23.06 -15.59
N GLY A 536 -1.39 -22.13 -16.34
CA GLY A 536 -2.82 -21.83 -16.25
C GLY A 536 -3.67 -23.01 -16.74
N ASP A 537 -4.75 -23.31 -16.01
CA ASP A 537 -5.74 -24.29 -16.46
C ASP A 537 -6.65 -23.63 -17.52
N PRO A 538 -6.64 -24.11 -18.79
CA PRO A 538 -7.44 -23.50 -19.86
C PRO A 538 -8.97 -23.54 -19.62
N GLU A 539 -9.45 -24.36 -18.68
CA GLU A 539 -10.87 -24.40 -18.30
C GLU A 539 -11.23 -23.26 -17.32
N VAL A 540 -10.21 -22.64 -16.68
CA VAL A 540 -10.40 -21.62 -15.63
C VAL A 540 -9.86 -20.26 -16.05
N THR A 541 -8.76 -20.22 -16.81
CA THR A 541 -8.04 -18.99 -17.15
C THR A 541 -7.54 -19.00 -18.59
N ASN A 542 -7.47 -17.81 -19.20
CA ASN A 542 -6.79 -17.62 -20.47
C ASN A 542 -5.33 -17.11 -20.30
N LEU A 543 -4.83 -17.04 -19.08
CA LEU A 543 -3.43 -16.76 -18.78
C LEU A 543 -2.60 -18.02 -18.96
N ARG A 544 -1.46 -17.92 -19.62
CA ARG A 544 -0.56 -19.06 -19.83
C ARG A 544 0.08 -19.56 -18.53
N TYR A 545 0.39 -18.62 -17.64
CA TYR A 545 0.89 -18.90 -16.30
C TYR A 545 0.13 -18.04 -15.30
N VAL A 546 -0.09 -18.60 -14.13
CA VAL A 546 -0.73 -17.95 -13.00
C VAL A 546 0.19 -18.00 -11.79
N LYS A 547 -0.02 -17.09 -10.86
CA LYS A 547 0.66 -17.08 -9.56
C LYS A 547 0.40 -18.38 -8.84
N GLY A 548 1.45 -19.05 -8.39
CA GLY A 548 1.37 -20.26 -7.59
C GLY A 548 0.77 -20.01 -6.22
N ALA A 549 0.51 -21.07 -5.47
CA ALA A 549 0.01 -20.94 -4.11
C ALA A 549 1.05 -20.20 -3.26
N ARG A 550 0.63 -19.13 -2.57
CA ARG A 550 1.47 -18.41 -1.60
C ARG A 550 2.05 -19.41 -0.60
N ARG A 551 3.37 -19.53 -0.57
CA ARG A 551 4.07 -20.43 0.35
C ARG A 551 5.02 -19.61 1.20
N TRP A 552 5.03 -19.91 2.50
CA TRP A 552 5.94 -19.29 3.44
C TRP A 552 7.35 -19.78 3.20
N LEU A 553 8.30 -18.86 3.21
CA LEU A 553 9.71 -19.17 3.22
C LEU A 553 10.19 -19.15 4.68
N GLY A 554 10.25 -20.32 5.29
CA GLY A 554 10.87 -20.50 6.61
C GLY A 554 12.36 -20.63 6.51
N GLY A 555 13.08 -20.29 7.59
CA GLY A 555 14.50 -20.58 7.75
C GLY A 555 14.74 -21.77 8.69
N PRO A 556 16.00 -22.05 9.01
CA PRO A 556 16.37 -23.22 9.83
C PRO A 556 15.88 -23.07 11.27
N GLN A 557 15.43 -24.15 11.85
CA GLN A 557 15.02 -24.29 13.25
C GLN A 557 14.04 -23.21 13.72
N GLY A 558 13.16 -22.74 12.80
CA GLY A 558 12.17 -21.75 13.10
C GLY A 558 12.64 -20.29 13.09
N LEU A 559 13.88 -20.04 12.71
CA LEU A 559 14.36 -18.69 12.46
C LEU A 559 14.02 -18.22 11.05
N PRO A 560 13.93 -16.90 10.79
CA PRO A 560 13.90 -16.39 9.43
C PRO A 560 15.14 -16.79 8.63
N LEU A 561 15.01 -16.95 7.31
CA LEU A 561 16.10 -17.41 6.45
C LEU A 561 17.21 -16.36 6.28
N PHE A 562 16.87 -15.07 6.31
CA PHE A 562 17.79 -13.97 6.07
C PHE A 562 18.20 -13.28 7.37
N LYS A 563 19.31 -12.54 7.31
CA LYS A 563 19.88 -11.79 8.44
C LYS A 563 18.92 -10.74 8.99
N PRO A 564 18.94 -10.50 10.33
CA PRO A 564 18.24 -9.38 10.93
C PRO A 564 18.89 -8.02 10.55
N PRO A 565 18.25 -6.87 10.90
CA PRO A 565 17.01 -6.75 11.66
C PRO A 565 15.79 -7.16 10.83
N TYR A 566 14.83 -7.86 11.48
CA TYR A 566 13.60 -8.31 10.78
C TYR A 566 12.55 -7.20 10.66
N GLY A 567 12.51 -6.32 11.66
CA GLY A 567 11.84 -5.03 11.61
C GLY A 567 12.80 -3.95 12.08
N ARG A 568 12.78 -2.78 11.47
CA ARG A 568 13.73 -1.70 11.75
C ARG A 568 13.12 -0.33 11.54
N ILE A 569 13.80 0.68 12.05
CA ILE A 569 13.59 2.09 11.74
C ILE A 569 14.89 2.61 11.14
N THR A 570 14.81 3.22 9.96
CA THR A 570 15.94 3.89 9.32
C THR A 570 15.69 5.39 9.28
N ALA A 571 16.60 6.19 9.83
CA ALA A 571 16.58 7.64 9.74
C ALA A 571 17.52 8.13 8.65
N ILE A 572 17.00 8.93 7.73
CA ILE A 572 17.72 9.45 6.57
C ILE A 572 17.66 10.98 6.59
N ASP A 573 18.80 11.62 6.46
CA ASP A 573 18.89 13.06 6.22
C ASP A 573 18.64 13.35 4.73
N MET A 574 17.49 13.88 4.42
CA MET A 574 17.07 14.14 3.03
C MET A 574 17.75 15.36 2.42
N ASN A 575 18.50 16.15 3.20
CA ASN A 575 19.34 17.20 2.63
C ASN A 575 20.61 16.62 1.98
N THR A 576 21.04 15.43 2.43
CA THR A 576 22.27 14.77 1.94
C THR A 576 22.02 13.42 1.27
N GLY A 577 20.86 12.80 1.52
CA GLY A 577 20.53 11.44 1.12
C GLY A 577 21.27 10.36 1.93
N GLU A 578 21.80 10.69 3.13
CA GLU A 578 22.60 9.79 3.93
C GLU A 578 21.82 9.21 5.11
N HIS A 579 22.01 7.91 5.38
CA HIS A 579 21.50 7.29 6.58
C HIS A 579 22.23 7.81 7.82
N LYS A 580 21.48 8.30 8.81
CA LYS A 580 22.06 8.77 10.08
C LYS A 580 22.13 7.67 11.11
N TRP A 581 21.04 6.90 11.25
CA TRP A 581 21.00 5.75 12.13
C TRP A 581 19.97 4.71 11.63
N MET A 582 20.14 3.49 12.11
CA MET A 582 19.19 2.39 11.91
C MET A 582 19.15 1.55 13.18
N VAL A 583 17.95 1.31 13.71
CA VAL A 583 17.74 0.50 14.92
C VAL A 583 16.72 -0.59 14.67
N PRO A 584 16.85 -1.79 15.31
CA PRO A 584 15.80 -2.79 15.29
C PRO A 584 14.52 -2.27 15.98
N ASN A 585 13.37 -2.48 15.36
CA ASN A 585 12.07 -2.24 15.99
C ASN A 585 11.58 -3.54 16.65
N GLY A 586 11.61 -3.57 17.98
CA GLY A 586 11.22 -4.74 18.78
C GLY A 586 12.35 -5.75 19.03
N VAL A 587 12.05 -6.73 19.87
CA VAL A 587 13.02 -7.72 20.34
C VAL A 587 13.25 -8.82 19.30
N GLY A 588 12.19 -9.36 18.70
CA GLY A 588 12.25 -10.48 17.76
C GLY A 588 12.54 -11.83 18.43
N PRO A 589 12.90 -12.88 17.69
CA PRO A 589 13.01 -14.24 18.16
C PRO A 589 14.35 -14.55 18.90
N VAL A 590 14.77 -13.69 19.85
CA VAL A 590 16.05 -13.82 20.57
C VAL A 590 16.08 -15.03 21.52
N ASP A 591 14.93 -15.48 21.96
CA ASP A 591 14.70 -16.63 22.83
C ASP A 591 14.60 -17.97 22.08
N ASN A 592 14.69 -17.96 20.74
CA ASN A 592 14.71 -19.19 19.96
C ASN A 592 15.85 -20.11 20.46
N PRO A 593 15.58 -21.39 20.80
CA PRO A 593 16.57 -22.29 21.40
C PRO A 593 17.87 -22.40 20.62
N ALA A 594 17.83 -22.22 19.29
CA ALA A 594 19.02 -22.31 18.44
C ALA A 594 20.02 -21.17 18.64
N ILE A 595 19.54 -19.98 19.12
CA ILE A 595 20.35 -18.77 19.25
C ILE A 595 20.30 -18.13 20.64
N ALA A 596 19.43 -18.57 21.55
CA ALA A 596 19.28 -17.98 22.90
C ALA A 596 20.62 -17.94 23.68
N HIS A 597 21.51 -18.92 23.46
CA HIS A 597 22.85 -18.97 24.08
C HIS A 597 23.78 -17.83 23.60
N LEU A 598 23.48 -17.17 22.47
CA LEU A 598 24.26 -16.05 21.92
C LEU A 598 23.97 -14.73 22.65
N ARG A 599 22.88 -14.66 23.42
CA ARG A 599 22.46 -13.48 24.19
C ARG A 599 22.34 -12.20 23.35
N ILE A 600 21.74 -12.34 22.15
CA ILE A 600 21.45 -11.20 21.27
C ILE A 600 20.34 -10.38 21.91
N GLU A 601 20.50 -9.05 21.99
CA GLU A 601 19.53 -8.19 22.66
C GLU A 601 18.28 -7.96 21.80
N LYS A 602 18.44 -7.64 20.52
CA LYS A 602 17.34 -7.28 19.63
C LYS A 602 17.61 -7.76 18.19
N LEU A 603 16.61 -8.35 17.59
CA LEU A 603 16.60 -8.81 16.18
C LEU A 603 15.56 -8.10 15.32
N GLY A 604 14.66 -7.31 15.96
CA GLY A 604 13.53 -6.67 15.32
C GLY A 604 12.34 -7.61 15.10
N VAL A 605 11.15 -7.05 15.10
CA VAL A 605 9.87 -7.74 14.85
C VAL A 605 9.37 -7.35 13.47
N PRO A 606 9.05 -8.30 12.57
CA PRO A 606 8.61 -7.99 11.21
C PRO A 606 7.13 -7.55 11.18
N GLY A 607 6.81 -6.44 11.83
CA GLY A 607 5.51 -5.81 11.81
C GLY A 607 5.46 -4.60 10.89
N ARG A 608 4.25 -4.13 10.56
CA ARG A 608 3.98 -2.96 9.70
C ARG A 608 3.40 -1.81 10.50
N PRO A 609 4.17 -1.17 11.38
CA PRO A 609 3.69 -0.01 12.13
C PRO A 609 3.72 1.25 11.28
N SER A 610 2.75 2.14 11.49
CA SER A 610 2.80 3.50 10.98
C SER A 610 3.47 4.43 11.98
N PRO A 611 4.40 5.30 11.55
CA PRO A 611 5.04 6.26 12.45
C PRO A 611 4.17 7.50 12.66
N LEU A 612 4.37 8.14 13.82
CA LEU A 612 3.95 9.50 14.13
C LEU A 612 5.15 10.29 14.59
N LEU A 613 5.37 11.45 14.02
CA LEU A 613 6.45 12.33 14.41
C LEU A 613 5.91 13.61 15.05
N THR A 614 6.37 13.90 16.25
CA THR A 614 6.18 15.21 16.90
C THR A 614 7.44 16.06 16.74
N LYS A 615 7.40 17.30 17.19
CA LYS A 615 8.60 18.14 17.23
C LYS A 615 9.75 17.49 18.00
N THR A 616 9.45 16.68 18.99
CA THR A 616 10.39 16.16 20.00
C THR A 616 10.70 14.67 19.84
N LEU A 617 9.71 13.84 19.49
CA LEU A 617 9.77 12.38 19.57
C LEU A 617 9.21 11.71 18.31
N LEU A 618 9.68 10.50 18.05
CA LEU A 618 9.11 9.57 17.08
C LEU A 618 8.32 8.49 17.84
N PHE A 619 7.00 8.39 17.59
CA PHE A 619 6.16 7.32 18.13
C PHE A 619 5.96 6.22 17.09
N LEU A 620 6.15 4.96 17.52
CA LEU A 620 6.01 3.81 16.66
C LEU A 620 5.63 2.56 17.46
N GLY A 621 4.69 1.78 16.93
CA GLY A 621 4.38 0.44 17.43
C GLY A 621 5.27 -0.64 16.85
N GLU A 622 5.04 -1.90 17.24
CA GLU A 622 5.60 -3.06 16.54
C GLU A 622 4.72 -3.49 15.36
N GLY A 623 3.47 -3.03 15.33
CA GLY A 623 2.52 -3.29 14.26
C GLY A 623 2.06 -4.75 14.19
N LEU A 624 1.12 -5.00 13.29
CA LEU A 624 0.77 -6.36 12.86
C LEU A 624 1.30 -6.59 11.47
N THR A 625 1.67 -7.81 11.15
CA THR A 625 1.72 -8.21 9.75
C THR A 625 0.38 -8.87 9.43
N ASN A 626 -0.26 -8.46 8.33
CA ASN A 626 -1.40 -9.17 7.76
C ASN A 626 -0.98 -10.52 7.15
N GLN A 627 0.10 -11.10 7.62
CA GLN A 627 0.54 -12.42 7.20
C GLN A 627 -0.38 -13.49 7.83
N ARG A 628 -1.64 -13.51 7.41
CA ARG A 628 -2.34 -14.78 7.42
C ARG A 628 -1.61 -15.66 6.43
N PRO A 629 -1.15 -16.86 6.81
CA PRO A 629 -0.83 -17.87 5.84
C PRO A 629 -2.10 -18.09 5.01
N GLY A 630 -2.21 -17.39 3.89
CA GLY A 630 -3.26 -17.67 2.90
C GLY A 630 -2.97 -18.95 2.13
N GLY A 631 -1.79 -19.55 2.38
CA GLY A 631 -1.35 -20.83 1.88
C GLY A 631 -1.30 -21.89 2.99
N ARG A 632 -1.16 -23.14 2.58
CA ARG A 632 -0.91 -24.22 3.54
C ARG A 632 0.44 -23.99 4.21
N ILE A 633 0.41 -23.77 5.53
CA ILE A 633 1.63 -23.80 6.33
C ILE A 633 2.28 -25.17 6.07
N PRO A 634 3.55 -25.25 5.66
CA PRO A 634 4.26 -26.52 5.59
C PRO A 634 4.11 -27.27 6.92
N ALA A 635 3.86 -28.56 6.88
CA ALA A 635 3.58 -29.36 8.08
C ALA A 635 4.77 -29.40 9.06
N ASP A 636 5.95 -29.01 8.59
CA ASP A 636 7.22 -28.95 9.31
C ASP A 636 7.55 -27.53 9.82
N MET A 637 6.72 -26.52 9.51
CA MET A 637 6.91 -25.16 10.01
C MET A 637 6.17 -24.98 11.34
N PRO A 638 6.87 -24.55 12.40
CA PRO A 638 6.23 -24.20 13.66
C PRO A 638 5.15 -23.11 13.45
N VAL A 639 3.93 -23.37 13.93
CA VAL A 639 2.76 -22.47 13.75
C VAL A 639 3.04 -21.09 14.34
N GLU A 640 3.81 -21.00 15.40
CA GLU A 640 4.18 -19.77 16.08
C GLU A 640 4.93 -18.79 15.17
N ILE A 641 5.76 -19.28 14.26
CA ILE A 641 6.52 -18.43 13.32
C ILE A 641 5.62 -17.88 12.21
N ALA A 642 4.64 -18.69 11.81
CA ALA A 642 3.67 -18.30 10.79
C ALA A 642 2.60 -17.33 11.33
N THR A 643 2.45 -17.22 12.65
CA THR A 643 1.39 -16.44 13.30
C THR A 643 1.87 -15.22 14.08
N ASN A 644 3.14 -15.22 14.53
CA ASN A 644 3.73 -14.15 15.35
C ASN A 644 4.51 -13.14 14.49
N SER A 645 3.78 -12.43 13.67
CA SER A 645 4.31 -11.30 12.93
C SER A 645 3.71 -10.02 13.52
N GLY A 646 4.56 -9.15 14.02
CA GLY A 646 4.16 -7.99 14.79
C GLY A 646 4.40 -8.19 16.29
N GLY A 647 3.97 -7.21 17.07
CA GLY A 647 4.07 -7.21 18.53
C GLY A 647 3.18 -6.14 19.12
N PHE A 648 3.14 -6.11 20.45
CA PHE A 648 2.18 -5.31 21.21
C PHE A 648 2.77 -4.02 21.81
N MET A 649 4.08 -3.83 21.65
CA MET A 649 4.73 -2.64 22.20
C MET A 649 4.48 -1.41 21.35
N PHE A 650 4.19 -0.30 22.02
CA PHE A 650 4.13 1.05 21.46
C PHE A 650 5.20 1.89 22.14
N ARG A 651 6.02 2.61 21.37
CA ARG A 651 7.24 3.27 21.88
C ARG A 651 7.36 4.71 21.41
N ALA A 652 8.03 5.51 22.26
CA ALA A 652 8.57 6.82 21.91
C ALA A 652 10.09 6.72 21.81
N TYR A 653 10.60 7.13 20.66
CA TYR A 653 12.03 7.15 20.34
C TYR A 653 12.56 8.57 20.30
N ASP A 654 13.79 8.74 20.73
CA ASP A 654 14.58 9.93 20.40
C ASP A 654 14.78 9.99 18.89
N LYS A 655 14.36 11.08 18.26
CA LYS A 655 14.42 11.21 16.80
C LYS A 655 15.84 11.43 16.26
N LEU A 656 16.82 11.81 17.10
CA LEU A 656 18.20 12.02 16.70
C LEU A 656 19.04 10.75 16.82
N THR A 657 18.73 9.86 17.76
CA THR A 657 19.55 8.69 18.09
C THR A 657 18.87 7.34 17.87
N GLY A 658 17.53 7.31 17.86
CA GLY A 658 16.75 6.07 17.83
C GLY A 658 16.69 5.36 19.20
N GLU A 659 17.14 6.01 20.29
CA GLU A 659 17.00 5.47 21.65
C GLU A 659 15.54 5.52 22.11
N ILE A 660 15.13 4.52 22.91
CA ILE A 660 13.78 4.45 23.46
C ILE A 660 13.72 5.26 24.76
N HIS A 661 12.83 6.25 24.81
CA HIS A 661 12.53 7.02 26.01
C HIS A 661 11.33 6.49 26.78
N TRP A 662 10.39 5.84 26.10
CA TRP A 662 9.19 5.28 26.71
C TRP A 662 8.68 4.11 25.88
N GLU A 663 8.09 3.15 26.55
CA GLU A 663 7.38 2.03 25.94
C GLU A 663 6.17 1.61 26.79
N SER A 664 5.11 1.17 26.11
CA SER A 664 3.89 0.64 26.71
C SER A 664 3.49 -0.62 25.98
N GLU A 665 3.19 -1.69 26.72
CA GLU A 665 2.58 -2.88 26.19
C GLU A 665 1.07 -2.65 26.06
N LEU A 666 0.55 -2.87 24.85
CA LEU A 666 -0.88 -2.77 24.53
C LEU A 666 -1.52 -4.16 24.55
N GLU A 667 -2.83 -4.22 24.55
CA GLU A 667 -3.58 -5.49 24.56
C GLU A 667 -3.57 -6.18 23.17
N ALA A 668 -3.28 -5.41 22.11
CA ALA A 668 -3.16 -5.89 20.74
C ALA A 668 -2.16 -5.03 19.96
N GLY A 669 -1.73 -5.52 18.79
CA GLY A 669 -0.80 -4.78 17.95
C GLY A 669 -1.43 -3.52 17.35
N THR A 670 -0.59 -2.51 17.10
CA THR A 670 -1.02 -1.27 16.44
C THR A 670 -1.41 -1.54 14.98
N THR A 671 -2.55 -1.00 14.55
CA THR A 671 -3.14 -1.28 13.23
C THR A 671 -3.23 -0.05 12.33
N GLY A 672 -3.64 1.11 12.89
CA GLY A 672 -3.76 2.38 12.19
C GLY A 672 -2.54 3.28 12.34
N ALA A 673 -2.55 4.41 11.65
CA ALA A 673 -1.57 5.46 11.87
C ALA A 673 -1.85 6.15 13.22
N PRO A 674 -0.86 6.27 14.12
CA PRO A 674 -1.01 7.10 15.30
C PRO A 674 -1.18 8.57 14.90
N VAL A 675 -1.93 9.32 15.70
CA VAL A 675 -2.19 10.74 15.49
C VAL A 675 -1.88 11.54 16.75
N SER A 676 -1.56 12.83 16.59
CA SER A 676 -1.37 13.74 17.73
C SER A 676 -2.04 15.08 17.48
N TYR A 677 -2.77 15.56 18.48
CA TYR A 677 -3.53 16.79 18.43
C TYR A 677 -3.67 17.43 19.81
N ILE A 678 -4.19 18.66 19.88
CA ILE A 678 -4.58 19.34 21.10
C ILE A 678 -6.10 19.25 21.26
N ALA A 679 -6.56 18.79 22.43
CA ALA A 679 -7.96 18.87 22.84
C ALA A 679 -8.02 19.24 24.33
N ALA A 680 -8.97 20.11 24.70
CA ALA A 680 -9.11 20.63 26.06
C ALA A 680 -7.78 21.15 26.68
N GLY A 681 -6.91 21.72 25.83
CA GLY A 681 -5.62 22.28 26.25
C GLY A 681 -4.52 21.26 26.57
N LYS A 682 -4.69 19.97 26.16
CA LYS A 682 -3.71 18.90 26.32
C LYS A 682 -3.31 18.32 24.97
N GLN A 683 -2.05 17.90 24.85
CA GLN A 683 -1.59 17.09 23.73
C GLN A 683 -1.98 15.62 23.96
N PHE A 684 -2.64 15.04 22.96
CA PHE A 684 -2.98 13.62 22.91
C PHE A 684 -2.12 12.89 21.89
N ILE A 685 -1.80 11.63 22.19
CA ILE A 685 -1.29 10.63 21.24
C ILE A 685 -2.35 9.53 21.18
N VAL A 686 -2.93 9.30 20.00
CA VAL A 686 -3.99 8.29 19.81
C VAL A 686 -3.56 7.25 18.79
N VAL A 687 -3.78 5.98 19.10
CA VAL A 687 -3.41 4.86 18.24
C VAL A 687 -4.54 3.84 18.17
N ALA A 688 -4.77 3.29 16.97
CA ALA A 688 -5.67 2.17 16.79
C ALA A 688 -4.93 0.85 17.06
N ILE A 689 -5.59 -0.04 17.80
CA ILE A 689 -5.10 -1.40 18.07
C ILE A 689 -6.17 -2.41 17.70
N GLY A 690 -5.78 -3.66 17.49
CA GLY A 690 -6.70 -4.76 17.25
C GLY A 690 -6.01 -5.95 16.62
N ASP A 691 -6.54 -7.14 16.87
CA ASP A 691 -6.09 -8.38 16.24
C ASP A 691 -7.24 -9.39 16.11
N ARG A 692 -6.95 -10.68 16.07
CA ARG A 692 -7.98 -11.73 15.98
C ARG A 692 -8.68 -12.04 17.29
N GLU A 693 -8.04 -11.73 18.41
CA GLU A 693 -8.48 -12.06 19.77
C GLU A 693 -9.00 -10.82 20.49
N HIS A 694 -8.55 -9.65 20.05
CA HIS A 694 -8.90 -8.34 20.57
C HIS A 694 -9.66 -7.51 19.53
N ASP A 695 -10.89 -7.13 19.84
CA ASP A 695 -11.70 -6.27 18.98
C ASP A 695 -11.02 -4.90 18.80
N PRO A 696 -11.09 -4.30 17.60
CA PRO A 696 -10.40 -3.04 17.34
C PRO A 696 -10.93 -1.89 18.20
N GLU A 697 -10.01 -1.10 18.73
CA GLU A 697 -10.27 0.11 19.50
C GLU A 697 -9.24 1.21 19.26
N LEU A 698 -9.55 2.43 19.70
CA LEU A 698 -8.62 3.54 19.82
C LEU A 698 -8.16 3.65 21.28
N VAL A 699 -6.87 3.86 21.48
CA VAL A 699 -6.25 4.13 22.79
C VAL A 699 -5.63 5.51 22.77
N ALA A 700 -6.02 6.37 23.69
CA ALA A 700 -5.52 7.74 23.82
C ALA A 700 -4.64 7.92 25.03
N PHE A 701 -3.45 8.44 24.80
CA PHE A 701 -2.46 8.80 25.82
C PHE A 701 -2.35 10.32 25.93
N ALA A 702 -2.19 10.83 27.15
CA ALA A 702 -1.78 12.20 27.42
C ALA A 702 -1.02 12.27 28.76
N LEU A 703 -0.42 13.42 29.06
CA LEU A 703 0.15 13.68 30.38
C LEU A 703 -0.97 13.79 31.42
N PRO A 704 -0.76 13.30 32.65
CA PRO A 704 -1.71 13.47 33.76
C PRO A 704 -1.96 14.95 34.03
N ASP A 705 -3.12 15.27 34.62
CA ASP A 705 -3.36 16.60 35.13
C ASP A 705 -2.30 16.92 36.19
N THR A 706 -1.51 17.95 35.94
CA THR A 706 -0.72 18.53 37.03
C THR A 706 -1.73 19.08 38.02
N GLY A 707 -2.03 18.30 39.07
CA GLY A 707 -2.93 18.75 40.11
C GLY A 707 -2.52 20.14 40.55
N SER A 708 -3.41 21.09 40.40
CA SER A 708 -3.32 22.33 41.14
C SER A 708 -3.46 21.93 42.60
N ASP A 709 -2.34 21.73 43.30
CA ASP A 709 -2.31 21.78 44.78
C ASP A 709 -2.88 23.14 45.17
N ASN A 710 -4.17 23.20 45.44
CA ASN A 710 -4.83 24.26 46.17
C ASN A 710 -5.20 23.76 47.59
#